data_8bd12d5bb83c52a197264f40fe915191
#
_entry.id   8bd12d5bb83c52a197264f40fe915191
#
_cell.length_a   1.000
_cell.length_b   1.000
_cell.length_c   1.000
_cell.angle_alpha   90.00
_cell.angle_beta   90.00
_cell.angle_gamma   90.00
#
_symmetry.space_group_name_H-M   'P 1'
#
loop_
_entity.id
_entity.type
_entity.pdbx_description
1 polymer ?
#
loop_
_entity_poly.entity_id
_entity_poly.type
_entity_poly.pdbx_seq_one_letter_code
_entity_poly.pdbx_strand_id
1 'polypeptide(L)'
;MKTRIFSCCIVVFQLFSFSIFSQEKHLISDPSYRNQVHNQFLKSKTLAEGRSSALFGVFSKSISTEQTEALEFLFAFMPLSDLAMHNSDYLLLQANTAFQAKVFFSWGKTVPEEIFRHFVLPYRINNEYTDTARQVFFRELKDRIKGMSMCDAALEVNHWCHEKVTYKASDDRTSGPLTTVRNALGRCGEESTFTVVALRAVCLPARQVYTPRWAHTDDNHAWVEVWVDGKWYFLGACEPEPELNMGWFAAPVKRAMMTHTIVFGQYQGSEEKLQLDDKFTRVNLLADYASTRTVPVKVIGANGNPAISSKVEFMLYNYAEFYPVATKFTDSKGFCSVVSGYGDLMIWASLGGNYGYQKSSGNANDTITISLNAPTNKSFVEKFDLTPPVSQTLPPVDASKASINNQKLQAEDLIRNQYISTFIDSATILKLATSKKFRYTQIESPLKNSRGNWKEIYDFISSLSVKDTSTGFAILRNISEKDAHDVLASTLNDHLKSLSNFPVYDKTISTKNYQDYIVAPRISHEYITNWRSFLQKSFSKKEIGSFRENPKELVNWIVKGIKIDTLSNYYNVPISPEGVFEMKVSDKLSRDIFFVASCRSLGIPARLEPATHKPQYLQKNKWVDVLFERKIIAELPKGEVTLQNQSEDKNFIPQYYTHFTIARFDKGQFTTLDFEFDQNLKTFPCKFNLETGYYRLMTGNRLNDGSVKCRIEYFTVEKDKHVEVPIIVLPIEAQAGVLGRADLEAGFNLLDQSQYFLKCFHSKKGLVVVVIDPDKEPSKHLMEDIQLVQTGLNQWGGNILLIVAKDKLPAKFEPSIYRNLPKNSFFGYDLNGDITNAIDLTCGQNLGPQYPQVSIINGDGEIVFYSEGYSIGMGETILKNLK
;
A
#
# COMPACT_ATOMS: atom_id res chain seq x y z
N MET A 1 -45.63 100.62 -6.89
CA MET A 1 -45.62 99.83 -5.61
C MET A 1 -45.07 98.46 -5.95
N LYS A 2 -44.09 98.05 -5.17
CA LYS A 2 -43.18 96.95 -5.57
C LYS A 2 -43.78 95.60 -5.36
N THR A 3 -43.77 94.78 -6.50
CA THR A 3 -44.12 93.35 -6.49
C THR A 3 -42.78 92.51 -6.47
N ARG A 4 -42.67 91.73 -5.44
CA ARG A 4 -41.51 90.75 -5.33
C ARG A 4 -41.92 89.43 -5.99
N ILE A 5 -41.11 89.04 -6.93
CA ILE A 5 -41.18 87.71 -7.55
C ILE A 5 -40.35 86.72 -6.74
N PHE A 6 -40.93 85.67 -6.21
CA PHE A 6 -40.24 84.56 -5.56
C PHE A 6 -39.88 83.49 -6.64
N SER A 7 -38.59 83.26 -6.83
CA SER A 7 -38.06 82.21 -7.72
C SER A 7 -37.82 80.92 -6.90
N CYS A 8 -38.59 79.89 -7.23
CA CYS A 8 -38.51 78.59 -6.62
C CYS A 8 -37.46 77.76 -7.39
N CYS A 9 -36.30 77.56 -6.82
CA CYS A 9 -35.32 76.61 -7.34
C CYS A 9 -35.69 75.17 -6.93
N ILE A 10 -36.06 74.32 -7.86
CA ILE A 10 -36.26 72.89 -7.68
C ILE A 10 -34.89 72.24 -7.86
N VAL A 11 -34.29 71.76 -6.76
CA VAL A 11 -33.07 70.92 -6.79
C VAL A 11 -33.50 69.48 -7.00
N VAL A 12 -33.28 68.97 -8.20
CA VAL A 12 -33.48 67.57 -8.55
C VAL A 12 -32.28 66.77 -7.98
N PHE A 13 -32.46 66.04 -6.89
CA PHE A 13 -31.52 65.06 -6.39
C PHE A 13 -31.60 63.80 -7.27
N GLN A 14 -30.67 63.59 -8.21
CA GLN A 14 -30.45 62.29 -8.86
C GLN A 14 -29.78 61.35 -7.84
N LEU A 15 -30.59 60.46 -7.29
CA LEU A 15 -30.11 59.31 -6.53
C LEU A 15 -29.39 58.34 -7.52
N PHE A 16 -28.10 58.46 -7.67
CA PHE A 16 -27.28 57.38 -8.27
C PHE A 16 -27.30 56.19 -7.28
N SER A 17 -28.14 55.22 -7.54
CA SER A 17 -28.07 53.90 -6.94
C SER A 17 -26.78 53.23 -7.45
N PHE A 18 -25.70 53.36 -6.73
CA PHE A 18 -24.53 52.47 -6.89
C PHE A 18 -24.98 51.06 -6.50
N SER A 19 -25.40 50.24 -7.46
CA SER A 19 -25.45 48.81 -7.30
C SER A 19 -24.00 48.37 -7.10
N ILE A 20 -23.57 48.16 -5.85
CA ILE A 20 -22.35 47.46 -5.54
C ILE A 20 -22.63 46.04 -6.02
N PHE A 21 -22.29 45.74 -7.26
CA PHE A 21 -22.11 44.35 -7.70
C PHE A 21 -20.98 43.80 -6.84
N SER A 22 -21.32 43.09 -5.78
CA SER A 22 -20.35 42.22 -5.09
C SER A 22 -19.77 41.32 -6.18
N GLN A 23 -18.52 41.53 -6.51
CA GLN A 23 -17.82 40.68 -7.47
C GLN A 23 -17.95 39.24 -6.97
N GLU A 24 -18.54 38.39 -7.82
CA GLU A 24 -18.77 37.00 -7.48
C GLU A 24 -17.41 36.33 -7.09
N LYS A 25 -17.36 35.76 -5.91
CA LYS A 25 -16.12 35.20 -5.39
C LYS A 25 -15.91 33.81 -5.96
N HIS A 26 -14.89 33.66 -6.77
CA HIS A 26 -14.48 32.42 -7.41
C HIS A 26 -13.42 31.67 -6.58
N LEU A 27 -13.49 30.33 -6.55
CA LEU A 27 -12.43 29.46 -6.07
C LEU A 27 -11.31 29.36 -7.10
N ILE A 28 -11.66 29.33 -8.39
CA ILE A 28 -10.72 29.24 -9.51
C ILE A 28 -10.72 30.58 -10.24
N SER A 29 -9.65 31.35 -10.08
CA SER A 29 -9.56 32.72 -10.63
C SER A 29 -9.43 32.74 -12.16
N ASP A 30 -8.72 31.75 -12.77
CA ASP A 30 -8.57 31.65 -14.24
C ASP A 30 -9.84 31.13 -14.92
N PRO A 31 -10.51 31.96 -15.78
CA PRO A 31 -11.71 31.54 -16.48
C PRO A 31 -11.49 30.39 -17.46
N SER A 32 -10.31 30.30 -18.05
CA SER A 32 -9.97 29.20 -18.99
C SER A 32 -9.89 27.87 -18.26
N TYR A 33 -9.24 27.86 -17.11
CA TYR A 33 -9.16 26.67 -16.27
C TYR A 33 -10.52 26.29 -15.66
N ARG A 34 -11.35 27.27 -15.26
CA ARG A 34 -12.75 26.99 -14.84
C ARG A 34 -13.53 26.25 -15.94
N ASN A 35 -13.46 26.72 -17.18
CA ASN A 35 -14.11 26.05 -18.32
C ASN A 35 -13.58 24.64 -18.54
N GLN A 36 -12.27 24.43 -18.38
CA GLN A 36 -11.67 23.10 -18.47
C GLN A 36 -12.21 22.16 -17.38
N VAL A 37 -12.27 22.63 -16.13
CA VAL A 37 -12.84 21.88 -14.99
C VAL A 37 -14.31 21.55 -15.26
N HIS A 38 -15.10 22.53 -15.71
CA HIS A 38 -16.51 22.33 -16.03
C HIS A 38 -16.72 21.28 -17.14
N ASN A 39 -15.92 21.33 -18.20
CA ASN A 39 -16.01 20.34 -19.28
C ASN A 39 -15.64 18.93 -18.79
N GLN A 40 -14.64 18.82 -17.91
CA GLN A 40 -14.27 17.54 -17.31
C GLN A 40 -15.34 17.04 -16.33
N PHE A 41 -15.98 17.92 -15.58
CA PHE A 41 -17.16 17.61 -14.75
C PHE A 41 -18.30 17.04 -15.59
N LEU A 42 -18.60 17.62 -16.75
CA LEU A 42 -19.64 17.10 -17.65
C LEU A 42 -19.32 15.67 -18.15
N LYS A 43 -18.05 15.37 -18.44
CA LYS A 43 -17.62 13.98 -18.77
C LYS A 43 -17.89 13.03 -17.60
N SER A 44 -17.51 13.41 -16.37
CA SER A 44 -17.76 12.61 -15.17
C SER A 44 -19.26 12.44 -14.88
N LYS A 45 -20.06 13.47 -15.14
CA LYS A 45 -21.53 13.43 -15.03
C LYS A 45 -22.15 12.39 -15.99
N THR A 46 -21.67 12.36 -17.23
CA THR A 46 -22.09 11.35 -18.21
C THR A 46 -21.64 9.94 -17.79
N LEU A 47 -20.43 9.79 -17.26
CA LEU A 47 -19.91 8.50 -16.79
C LEU A 47 -20.72 7.95 -15.61
N ALA A 48 -21.25 8.83 -14.76
CA ALA A 48 -22.01 8.50 -13.55
C ALA A 48 -23.55 8.65 -13.72
N GLU A 49 -24.06 8.55 -14.95
CA GLU A 49 -25.49 8.74 -15.24
C GLU A 49 -26.41 7.87 -14.37
N GLY A 50 -26.02 6.60 -14.14
CA GLY A 50 -26.76 5.65 -13.31
C GLY A 50 -26.92 6.08 -11.84
N ARG A 51 -26.10 7.02 -11.34
CA ARG A 51 -26.16 7.58 -9.98
C ARG A 51 -26.42 9.08 -9.95
N SER A 52 -26.91 9.65 -11.05
CA SER A 52 -27.05 11.11 -11.25
C SER A 52 -27.78 11.81 -10.11
N SER A 53 -28.88 11.23 -9.61
CA SER A 53 -29.66 11.82 -8.50
C SER A 53 -28.86 11.91 -7.20
N ALA A 54 -28.15 10.85 -6.83
CA ALA A 54 -27.33 10.80 -5.60
C ALA A 54 -26.12 11.73 -5.65
N LEU A 55 -25.52 11.91 -6.83
CA LEU A 55 -24.27 12.66 -7.01
C LEU A 55 -24.52 14.15 -7.31
N PHE A 56 -25.49 14.48 -8.17
CA PHE A 56 -25.59 15.83 -8.72
C PHE A 56 -26.81 16.62 -8.22
N GLY A 57 -27.64 16.04 -7.36
CA GLY A 57 -28.78 16.73 -6.74
C GLY A 57 -28.36 17.95 -5.89
N VAL A 58 -27.13 18.03 -5.44
CA VAL A 58 -26.59 19.16 -4.67
C VAL A 58 -26.61 20.47 -5.45
N PHE A 59 -26.46 20.45 -6.77
CA PHE A 59 -26.43 21.65 -7.60
C PHE A 59 -27.82 22.31 -7.73
N SER A 60 -28.90 21.67 -7.27
CA SER A 60 -30.23 22.29 -7.13
C SER A 60 -30.44 23.00 -5.78
N LYS A 61 -29.48 22.83 -4.83
CA LYS A 61 -29.51 23.51 -3.53
C LYS A 61 -28.93 24.93 -3.66
N SER A 62 -29.28 25.82 -2.71
CA SER A 62 -28.65 27.15 -2.62
C SER A 62 -27.21 26.99 -2.05
N ILE A 63 -26.24 26.95 -2.94
CA ILE A 63 -24.80 26.89 -2.62
C ILE A 63 -24.09 28.07 -3.28
N SER A 64 -22.94 28.50 -2.70
CA SER A 64 -22.15 29.60 -3.25
C SER A 64 -21.40 29.21 -4.52
N THR A 65 -20.94 30.21 -5.30
CA THR A 65 -20.09 29.99 -6.47
C THR A 65 -18.82 29.21 -6.10
N GLU A 66 -18.14 29.57 -4.99
CA GLU A 66 -16.96 28.83 -4.51
C GLU A 66 -17.28 27.36 -4.20
N GLN A 67 -18.45 27.08 -3.59
CA GLN A 67 -18.88 25.70 -3.32
C GLN A 67 -19.19 24.95 -4.61
N THR A 68 -19.84 25.60 -5.57
CA THR A 68 -20.15 25.04 -6.89
C THR A 68 -18.86 24.65 -7.62
N GLU A 69 -17.89 25.57 -7.72
CA GLU A 69 -16.60 25.32 -8.36
C GLU A 69 -15.79 24.24 -7.64
N ALA A 70 -15.82 24.20 -6.30
CA ALA A 70 -15.17 23.13 -5.52
C ALA A 70 -15.79 21.76 -5.80
N LEU A 71 -17.11 21.67 -5.87
CA LEU A 71 -17.80 20.43 -6.20
C LEU A 71 -17.53 19.99 -7.65
N GLU A 72 -17.59 20.94 -8.61
CA GLU A 72 -17.23 20.63 -10.00
C GLU A 72 -15.80 20.11 -10.11
N PHE A 73 -14.83 20.72 -9.40
CA PHE A 73 -13.44 20.26 -9.35
C PHE A 73 -13.35 18.84 -8.76
N LEU A 74 -14.00 18.57 -7.64
CA LEU A 74 -13.99 17.25 -7.04
C LEU A 74 -14.63 16.21 -7.96
N PHE A 75 -15.80 16.46 -8.52
CA PHE A 75 -16.46 15.55 -9.46
C PHE A 75 -15.70 15.36 -10.78
N ALA A 76 -15.06 16.43 -11.29
CA ALA A 76 -14.28 16.35 -12.52
C ALA A 76 -13.14 15.32 -12.41
N PHE A 77 -12.45 15.31 -11.28
CA PHE A 77 -11.19 14.60 -11.14
C PHE A 77 -11.23 13.39 -10.21
N MET A 78 -12.32 13.14 -9.46
CA MET A 78 -12.41 11.96 -8.60
C MET A 78 -12.34 10.65 -9.40
N PRO A 79 -11.79 9.56 -8.80
CA PRO A 79 -11.74 8.26 -9.45
C PRO A 79 -13.13 7.65 -9.61
N LEU A 80 -13.25 6.68 -10.51
CA LEU A 80 -14.50 5.96 -10.78
C LEU A 80 -15.07 5.29 -9.53
N SER A 81 -14.21 4.75 -8.66
CA SER A 81 -14.62 4.15 -7.38
C SER A 81 -15.37 5.13 -6.49
N ASP A 82 -14.96 6.39 -6.46
CA ASP A 82 -15.59 7.40 -5.61
C ASP A 82 -16.94 7.85 -6.18
N LEU A 83 -17.07 7.97 -7.52
CA LEU A 83 -18.35 8.19 -8.19
C LEU A 83 -19.35 7.04 -7.87
N ALA A 84 -18.84 5.83 -7.70
CA ALA A 84 -19.66 4.67 -7.37
C ALA A 84 -20.04 4.56 -5.88
N MET A 85 -19.28 5.17 -4.96
CA MET A 85 -19.43 4.97 -3.51
C MET A 85 -20.04 6.16 -2.79
N HIS A 86 -19.66 7.39 -3.15
CA HIS A 86 -20.08 8.60 -2.43
C HIS A 86 -21.40 9.18 -2.91
N ASN A 87 -21.89 10.15 -2.15
CA ASN A 87 -23.00 11.03 -2.53
C ASN A 87 -22.56 12.50 -2.45
N SER A 88 -23.38 13.38 -2.96
CA SER A 88 -23.09 14.81 -2.98
C SER A 88 -22.95 15.45 -1.60
N ASP A 89 -23.67 14.98 -0.60
CA ASP A 89 -23.63 15.55 0.75
C ASP A 89 -22.26 15.30 1.41
N TYR A 90 -21.66 14.12 1.16
CA TYR A 90 -20.30 13.84 1.58
C TYR A 90 -19.29 14.82 0.96
N LEU A 91 -19.36 15.06 -0.34
CA LEU A 91 -18.43 15.97 -1.04
C LEU A 91 -18.60 17.42 -0.59
N LEU A 92 -19.84 17.87 -0.42
CA LEU A 92 -20.13 19.20 0.11
C LEU A 92 -19.57 19.38 1.53
N LEU A 93 -19.68 18.34 2.37
CA LEU A 93 -19.11 18.34 3.72
C LEU A 93 -17.58 18.42 3.68
N GLN A 94 -16.91 17.71 2.77
CA GLN A 94 -15.46 17.78 2.58
C GLN A 94 -15.00 19.19 2.15
N ALA A 95 -15.68 19.78 1.16
CA ALA A 95 -15.38 21.13 0.68
C ALA A 95 -15.62 22.20 1.77
N ASN A 96 -16.76 22.12 2.47
CA ASN A 96 -17.10 23.07 3.53
C ASN A 96 -16.08 23.06 4.68
N THR A 97 -15.59 21.87 5.07
CA THR A 97 -14.56 21.77 6.13
C THR A 97 -13.22 22.33 5.66
N ALA A 98 -12.84 22.15 4.39
CA ALA A 98 -11.64 22.77 3.84
C ALA A 98 -11.75 24.32 3.84
N PHE A 99 -12.91 24.86 3.47
CA PHE A 99 -13.16 26.31 3.54
C PHE A 99 -13.17 26.84 4.99
N GLN A 100 -13.78 26.10 5.92
CA GLN A 100 -13.74 26.46 7.35
C GLN A 100 -12.30 26.55 7.86
N ALA A 101 -11.47 25.56 7.55
CA ALA A 101 -10.06 25.57 7.94
C ALA A 101 -9.29 26.73 7.29
N LYS A 102 -9.53 27.01 6.00
CA LYS A 102 -8.93 28.15 5.28
C LYS A 102 -9.25 29.50 5.93
N VAL A 103 -10.45 29.66 6.46
CA VAL A 103 -10.86 30.89 7.16
C VAL A 103 -10.34 30.95 8.59
N PHE A 104 -10.26 29.81 9.29
CA PHE A 104 -9.90 29.75 10.70
C PHE A 104 -8.43 30.03 10.96
N PHE A 105 -7.52 29.48 10.13
CA PHE A 105 -6.09 29.61 10.32
C PHE A 105 -5.50 30.81 9.55
N SER A 106 -4.48 31.46 10.14
CA SER A 106 -3.82 32.62 9.54
C SER A 106 -3.20 32.32 8.18
N TRP A 107 -2.57 31.15 8.05
CA TRP A 107 -1.95 30.68 6.81
C TRP A 107 -2.94 30.35 5.69
N GLY A 108 -4.20 30.13 5.98
CA GLY A 108 -5.21 29.89 4.95
C GLY A 108 -5.37 31.06 3.95
N LYS A 109 -4.92 32.28 4.34
CA LYS A 109 -4.90 33.45 3.47
C LYS A 109 -3.65 33.51 2.56
N THR A 110 -2.55 32.87 2.98
CA THR A 110 -1.25 32.86 2.28
C THR A 110 -1.06 31.68 1.38
N VAL A 111 -1.81 30.57 1.60
CA VAL A 111 -1.78 29.39 0.72
C VAL A 111 -2.30 29.78 -0.67
N PRO A 112 -1.46 29.64 -1.73
CA PRO A 112 -1.87 29.94 -3.10
C PRO A 112 -3.08 29.11 -3.55
N GLU A 113 -3.89 29.69 -4.43
CA GLU A 113 -5.10 29.04 -4.96
C GLU A 113 -4.83 27.66 -5.53
N GLU A 114 -3.80 27.51 -6.38
CA GLU A 114 -3.41 26.23 -6.97
C GLU A 114 -3.01 25.20 -5.92
N ILE A 115 -2.21 25.61 -4.94
CA ILE A 115 -1.78 24.74 -3.84
C ILE A 115 -2.98 24.32 -2.98
N PHE A 116 -3.90 25.23 -2.66
CA PHE A 116 -5.13 24.89 -1.95
C PHE A 116 -5.99 23.89 -2.74
N ARG A 117 -6.17 24.13 -4.03
CA ARG A 117 -7.02 23.33 -4.92
C ARG A 117 -6.52 21.89 -5.08
N HIS A 118 -5.19 21.70 -5.16
CA HIS A 118 -4.61 20.39 -5.41
C HIS A 118 -4.19 19.64 -4.13
N PHE A 119 -3.87 20.34 -3.02
CA PHE A 119 -3.24 19.73 -1.84
C PHE A 119 -3.95 20.00 -0.51
N VAL A 120 -5.09 20.71 -0.51
CA VAL A 120 -5.97 20.89 0.66
C VAL A 120 -7.39 20.41 0.36
N LEU A 121 -7.99 20.88 -0.74
CA LEU A 121 -9.38 20.60 -1.09
C LEU A 121 -9.68 19.09 -1.31
N PRO A 122 -8.84 18.32 -2.02
CA PRO A 122 -9.09 16.90 -2.26
C PRO A 122 -9.12 16.11 -0.96
N TYR A 123 -10.10 15.19 -0.87
CA TYR A 123 -10.30 14.32 0.30
C TYR A 123 -9.58 12.99 0.17
N ARG A 124 -9.35 12.51 -1.06
CA ARG A 124 -8.63 11.26 -1.36
C ARG A 124 -7.12 11.50 -1.45
N ILE A 125 -6.37 10.57 -0.91
CA ILE A 125 -4.91 10.61 -0.87
C ILE A 125 -4.32 9.47 -1.72
N ASN A 126 -4.81 8.24 -1.52
CA ASN A 126 -4.34 7.02 -2.16
C ASN A 126 -5.54 6.07 -2.38
N ASN A 127 -5.34 4.76 -2.24
CA ASN A 127 -6.37 3.73 -2.41
C ASN A 127 -7.15 3.42 -1.10
N GLU A 128 -7.14 4.32 -0.13
CA GLU A 128 -7.85 4.18 1.14
C GLU A 128 -9.38 4.14 0.97
N TYR A 129 -10.06 3.51 1.92
CA TYR A 129 -11.49 3.71 2.11
C TYR A 129 -11.73 5.08 2.74
N THR A 130 -12.32 6.00 1.98
CA THR A 130 -12.53 7.38 2.42
C THR A 130 -13.70 7.50 3.39
N ASP A 131 -13.54 8.33 4.42
CA ASP A 131 -14.48 8.53 5.52
C ASP A 131 -14.62 10.02 5.91
N THR A 132 -15.22 10.30 7.06
CA THR A 132 -15.44 11.65 7.56
C THR A 132 -14.31 12.15 8.48
N ALA A 133 -13.10 11.62 8.34
CA ALA A 133 -11.95 11.95 9.18
C ALA A 133 -11.63 13.44 9.20
N ARG A 134 -11.70 14.12 8.04
CA ARG A 134 -11.40 15.56 7.94
C ARG A 134 -12.19 16.39 8.97
N GLN A 135 -13.49 16.12 9.13
CA GLN A 135 -14.34 16.83 10.08
C GLN A 135 -14.00 16.53 11.53
N VAL A 136 -13.66 15.29 11.83
CA VAL A 136 -13.25 14.86 13.17
C VAL A 136 -11.91 15.51 13.53
N PHE A 137 -10.94 15.41 12.64
CA PHE A 137 -9.58 15.91 12.86
C PHE A 137 -9.53 17.43 12.94
N PHE A 138 -10.30 18.14 12.11
CA PHE A 138 -10.43 19.60 12.24
C PHE A 138 -10.90 20.00 13.63
N ARG A 139 -11.92 19.32 14.19
CA ARG A 139 -12.43 19.62 15.54
C ARG A 139 -11.41 19.35 16.63
N GLU A 140 -10.64 18.26 16.52
CA GLU A 140 -9.64 17.91 17.53
C GLU A 140 -8.40 18.81 17.46
N LEU A 141 -7.97 19.20 16.25
CA LEU A 141 -6.70 19.90 16.03
C LEU A 141 -6.80 21.42 16.09
N LYS A 142 -7.95 22.01 15.70
CA LYS A 142 -8.06 23.46 15.47
C LYS A 142 -7.65 24.32 16.67
N ASP A 143 -7.98 23.90 17.89
CA ASP A 143 -7.65 24.65 19.11
C ASP A 143 -6.23 24.30 19.63
N ARG A 144 -5.74 23.08 19.34
CA ARG A 144 -4.40 22.61 19.73
C ARG A 144 -3.28 23.38 19.02
N ILE A 145 -3.46 23.69 17.74
CA ILE A 145 -2.43 24.38 16.92
C ILE A 145 -2.72 25.88 16.69
N LYS A 146 -3.73 26.42 17.36
CA LYS A 146 -4.12 27.83 17.22
C LYS A 146 -2.99 28.77 17.62
N GLY A 147 -2.62 29.65 16.68
CA GLY A 147 -1.58 30.65 16.94
C GLY A 147 -0.14 30.18 16.70
N MET A 148 0.07 28.94 16.33
CA MET A 148 1.37 28.41 15.90
C MET A 148 1.78 28.94 14.52
N SER A 149 3.07 28.87 14.20
CA SER A 149 3.57 29.00 12.82
C SER A 149 3.14 27.78 11.98
N MET A 150 3.22 27.86 10.64
CA MET A 150 2.94 26.69 9.78
C MET A 150 3.88 25.53 10.09
N CYS A 151 5.16 25.80 10.34
CA CYS A 151 6.16 24.80 10.67
C CYS A 151 5.83 24.08 11.99
N ASP A 152 5.62 24.84 13.07
CA ASP A 152 5.29 24.27 14.38
C ASP A 152 3.95 23.52 14.34
N ALA A 153 2.97 24.03 13.61
CA ALA A 153 1.68 23.37 13.44
C ALA A 153 1.82 22.02 12.68
N ALA A 154 2.68 21.95 11.67
CA ALA A 154 2.93 20.71 10.93
C ALA A 154 3.58 19.64 11.82
N LEU A 155 4.58 20.01 12.61
CA LEU A 155 5.23 19.12 13.59
C LEU A 155 4.23 18.68 14.67
N GLU A 156 3.43 19.60 15.21
CA GLU A 156 2.45 19.29 16.27
C GLU A 156 1.32 18.38 15.76
N VAL A 157 0.87 18.55 14.51
CA VAL A 157 -0.08 17.60 13.87
C VAL A 157 0.53 16.21 13.78
N ASN A 158 1.83 16.08 13.46
CA ASN A 158 2.47 14.77 13.39
C ASN A 158 2.62 14.14 14.79
N HIS A 159 2.94 14.92 15.83
CA HIS A 159 2.88 14.50 17.24
C HIS A 159 1.48 13.99 17.63
N TRP A 160 0.42 14.71 17.24
CA TRP A 160 -0.94 14.25 17.47
C TRP A 160 -1.25 12.95 16.71
N CYS A 161 -0.68 12.75 15.50
CA CYS A 161 -0.82 11.48 14.78
C CYS A 161 -0.14 10.32 15.53
N HIS A 162 1.05 10.54 16.10
CA HIS A 162 1.78 9.55 16.89
C HIS A 162 1.03 9.17 18.19
N GLU A 163 0.31 10.09 18.83
CA GLU A 163 -0.57 9.79 19.98
C GLU A 163 -1.65 8.74 19.61
N LYS A 164 -2.03 8.65 18.33
CA LYS A 164 -3.15 7.83 17.87
C LYS A 164 -2.72 6.50 17.26
N VAL A 165 -1.61 6.46 16.51
CA VAL A 165 -1.26 5.36 15.62
C VAL A 165 0.22 5.00 15.76
N THR A 166 0.52 3.71 15.66
CA THR A 166 1.87 3.16 15.53
C THR A 166 1.93 2.17 14.37
N TYR A 167 3.12 1.98 13.83
CA TYR A 167 3.34 1.08 12.70
C TYR A 167 3.04 -0.39 13.03
N LYS A 168 2.37 -1.05 12.08
CA LYS A 168 2.29 -2.51 11.98
C LYS A 168 2.12 -2.90 10.51
N ALA A 169 2.95 -3.82 10.02
CA ALA A 169 2.78 -4.42 8.70
C ALA A 169 1.44 -5.16 8.59
N SER A 170 0.83 -5.11 7.41
CA SER A 170 -0.48 -5.71 7.14
C SER A 170 -0.70 -5.91 5.64
N ASP A 171 -1.87 -6.44 5.23
CA ASP A 171 -2.23 -6.66 3.83
C ASP A 171 -2.29 -5.37 2.98
N ASP A 172 -2.41 -5.51 1.65
CA ASP A 172 -2.33 -4.40 0.68
C ASP A 172 -3.50 -3.42 0.72
N ARG A 173 -4.64 -3.79 1.32
CA ARG A 173 -5.80 -2.90 1.42
C ARG A 173 -5.52 -1.75 2.39
N THR A 174 -5.67 -0.51 1.95
CA THR A 174 -5.49 0.67 2.80
C THR A 174 -6.78 1.00 3.55
N SER A 175 -6.72 0.96 4.88
CA SER A 175 -7.82 1.33 5.77
C SER A 175 -8.12 2.83 5.71
N GLY A 176 -9.36 3.22 6.00
CA GLY A 176 -9.72 4.63 6.15
C GLY A 176 -9.06 5.27 7.39
N PRO A 177 -8.83 6.60 7.39
CA PRO A 177 -8.16 7.29 8.49
C PRO A 177 -8.83 7.11 9.85
N LEU A 178 -10.17 7.12 9.94
CA LEU A 178 -10.88 6.85 11.19
C LEU A 178 -10.74 5.40 11.65
N THR A 179 -10.65 4.46 10.72
CA THR A 179 -10.39 3.05 11.03
C THR A 179 -8.96 2.89 11.57
N THR A 180 -7.98 3.53 10.96
CA THR A 180 -6.58 3.53 11.40
C THR A 180 -6.47 4.05 12.84
N VAL A 181 -7.08 5.20 13.14
CA VAL A 181 -7.13 5.76 14.51
C VAL A 181 -7.85 4.82 15.47
N ARG A 182 -9.02 4.27 15.10
CA ARG A 182 -9.79 3.36 15.95
C ARG A 182 -9.00 2.13 16.35
N ASN A 183 -8.16 1.62 15.49
CA ASN A 183 -7.36 0.42 15.74
C ASN A 183 -5.97 0.73 16.32
N ALA A 184 -5.59 2.00 16.37
CA ALA A 184 -4.33 2.52 16.89
C ALA A 184 -3.09 1.91 16.21
N LEU A 185 -3.22 1.53 14.92
CA LEU A 185 -2.11 1.01 14.12
C LEU A 185 -2.38 1.14 12.61
N GLY A 186 -1.29 1.18 11.83
CA GLY A 186 -1.31 1.19 10.39
C GLY A 186 0.05 0.81 9.82
N ARG A 187 0.13 0.39 8.54
CA ARG A 187 1.40 0.37 7.80
C ARG A 187 1.69 1.76 7.23
N CYS A 188 2.85 1.96 6.61
CA CYS A 188 3.26 3.26 6.06
C CYS A 188 2.21 3.90 5.12
N GLY A 189 1.45 3.08 4.36
CA GLY A 189 0.34 3.55 3.51
C GLY A 189 -0.81 4.16 4.30
N GLU A 190 -1.23 3.55 5.41
CA GLU A 190 -2.26 4.08 6.31
C GLU A 190 -1.76 5.29 7.11
N GLU A 191 -0.56 5.22 7.67
CA GLU A 191 0.01 6.30 8.47
C GLU A 191 0.19 7.59 7.65
N SER A 192 0.74 7.48 6.43
CA SER A 192 0.88 8.62 5.53
C SER A 192 -0.47 9.17 5.05
N THR A 193 -1.44 8.32 4.75
CA THR A 193 -2.80 8.75 4.40
C THR A 193 -3.46 9.48 5.56
N PHE A 194 -3.38 8.93 6.78
CA PHE A 194 -3.90 9.55 7.99
C PHE A 194 -3.27 10.92 8.26
N THR A 195 -1.94 11.01 8.21
CA THR A 195 -1.20 12.25 8.45
C THR A 195 -1.53 13.32 7.41
N VAL A 196 -1.63 12.97 6.11
CA VAL A 196 -2.04 13.91 5.05
C VAL A 196 -3.46 14.42 5.29
N VAL A 197 -4.42 13.55 5.67
CA VAL A 197 -5.80 13.99 5.99
C VAL A 197 -5.80 14.93 7.21
N ALA A 198 -5.00 14.65 8.25
CA ALA A 198 -4.88 15.50 9.43
C ALA A 198 -4.34 16.90 9.09
N LEU A 199 -3.26 16.98 8.30
CA LEU A 199 -2.68 18.24 7.82
C LEU A 199 -3.66 19.03 6.95
N ARG A 200 -4.31 18.35 5.97
CA ARG A 200 -5.32 18.99 5.10
C ARG A 200 -6.55 19.45 5.88
N ALA A 201 -6.92 18.77 6.95
CA ALA A 201 -8.04 19.16 7.82
C ALA A 201 -7.84 20.54 8.46
N VAL A 202 -6.59 20.94 8.68
CA VAL A 202 -6.23 22.25 9.26
C VAL A 202 -5.63 23.22 8.23
N CYS A 203 -5.92 23.00 6.94
CA CYS A 203 -5.47 23.85 5.84
C CYS A 203 -3.94 23.94 5.68
N LEU A 204 -3.19 22.92 6.13
CA LEU A 204 -1.80 22.72 5.78
C LEU A 204 -1.75 21.85 4.50
N PRO A 205 -1.28 22.41 3.36
CA PRO A 205 -1.22 21.65 2.13
C PRO A 205 -0.25 20.47 2.30
N ALA A 206 -0.70 19.28 1.97
CA ALA A 206 0.09 18.07 2.16
C ALA A 206 -0.14 17.05 1.04
N ARG A 207 0.87 16.22 0.77
CA ARG A 207 0.82 15.14 -0.22
C ARG A 207 1.55 13.91 0.30
N GLN A 208 1.05 12.73 -0.08
CA GLN A 208 1.76 11.48 0.16
C GLN A 208 2.88 11.37 -0.88
N VAL A 209 4.07 11.01 -0.45
CA VAL A 209 5.20 10.66 -1.30
C VAL A 209 5.37 9.15 -1.25
N TYR A 210 5.65 8.55 -2.40
CA TYR A 210 5.76 7.10 -2.53
C TYR A 210 6.99 6.70 -3.34
N THR A 211 7.83 5.85 -2.75
CA THR A 211 8.86 5.09 -3.48
C THR A 211 8.28 3.71 -3.76
N PRO A 212 7.93 3.41 -5.02
CA PRO A 212 7.22 2.17 -5.35
C PRO A 212 8.07 0.91 -5.11
N ARG A 213 9.38 1.01 -5.31
CA ARG A 213 10.37 -0.03 -5.03
C ARG A 213 11.74 0.61 -4.75
N TRP A 214 12.45 0.06 -3.78
CA TRP A 214 13.84 0.40 -3.55
C TRP A 214 14.77 -0.42 -4.47
N ALA A 215 15.86 0.16 -4.95
CA ALA A 215 16.86 -0.59 -5.70
C ALA A 215 17.76 -1.44 -4.79
N HIS A 216 17.98 -1.01 -3.55
CA HIS A 216 18.94 -1.59 -2.62
C HIS A 216 18.32 -2.59 -1.62
N THR A 217 16.98 -2.70 -1.57
CA THR A 217 16.25 -3.61 -0.70
C THR A 217 14.89 -3.96 -1.29
N ASP A 218 14.33 -5.12 -0.95
CA ASP A 218 13.06 -5.61 -1.51
C ASP A 218 11.88 -5.05 -0.70
N ASP A 219 11.56 -3.76 -0.95
CA ASP A 219 10.45 -3.05 -0.30
C ASP A 219 10.01 -1.82 -1.09
N ASN A 220 9.02 -1.15 -0.54
CA ASN A 220 8.50 0.16 -0.90
C ASN A 220 8.35 1.02 0.37
N HIS A 221 8.11 2.32 0.22
CA HIS A 221 7.81 3.17 1.37
C HIS A 221 6.95 4.37 0.98
N ALA A 222 6.11 4.82 1.93
CA ALA A 222 5.30 6.01 1.79
C ALA A 222 5.48 6.92 3.01
N TRP A 223 5.64 8.21 2.75
CA TRP A 223 5.76 9.26 3.77
C TRP A 223 4.99 10.51 3.34
N VAL A 224 5.21 11.63 4.00
CA VAL A 224 4.44 12.85 3.79
C VAL A 224 5.34 14.02 3.42
N GLU A 225 4.88 14.86 2.50
CA GLU A 225 5.36 16.23 2.35
C GLU A 225 4.28 17.22 2.75
N VAL A 226 4.69 18.28 3.44
CA VAL A 226 3.87 19.42 3.83
C VAL A 226 4.43 20.71 3.23
N TRP A 227 3.56 21.55 2.69
CA TRP A 227 3.93 22.85 2.15
C TRP A 227 3.89 23.88 3.29
N VAL A 228 5.01 24.55 3.54
CA VAL A 228 5.19 25.57 4.56
C VAL A 228 5.83 26.80 3.92
N ASP A 229 5.16 27.92 3.99
CA ASP A 229 5.67 29.25 3.60
C ASP A 229 6.39 29.28 2.23
N GLY A 230 5.83 28.59 1.24
CA GLY A 230 6.33 28.59 -0.15
C GLY A 230 7.19 27.42 -0.55
N LYS A 231 7.45 26.44 0.34
CA LYS A 231 8.31 25.28 0.07
C LYS A 231 7.70 23.98 0.58
N TRP A 232 8.05 22.88 -0.07
CA TRP A 232 7.75 21.53 0.38
C TRP A 232 8.84 21.02 1.35
N TYR A 233 8.41 20.36 2.41
CA TYR A 233 9.25 19.73 3.41
C TYR A 233 8.72 18.33 3.70
N PHE A 234 9.60 17.34 3.87
CA PHE A 234 9.16 16.01 4.23
C PHE A 234 9.13 15.76 5.74
N LEU A 235 8.35 14.77 6.16
CA LEU A 235 8.28 14.24 7.52
C LEU A 235 7.87 12.77 7.50
N GLY A 236 8.29 11.99 8.50
CA GLY A 236 7.79 10.64 8.74
C GLY A 236 6.35 10.69 9.24
N ALA A 237 5.48 9.84 8.67
CA ALA A 237 4.07 9.82 9.05
C ALA A 237 3.88 9.12 10.39
N CYS A 238 3.22 9.74 11.35
CA CYS A 238 3.08 9.24 12.72
C CYS A 238 4.42 9.01 13.44
N GLU A 239 5.51 9.52 12.90
CA GLU A 239 6.86 9.39 13.43
C GLU A 239 7.51 10.79 13.51
N PRO A 240 7.10 11.62 14.47
CA PRO A 240 7.58 13.00 14.57
C PRO A 240 9.05 13.06 14.94
N GLU A 241 9.79 13.83 14.16
CA GLU A 241 11.17 14.20 14.39
C GLU A 241 11.25 15.64 14.92
N PRO A 242 12.40 16.07 15.49
CA PRO A 242 12.53 17.43 16.04
C PRO A 242 12.31 18.56 15.03
N GLU A 243 12.56 18.30 13.75
CA GLU A 243 12.50 19.28 12.66
C GLU A 243 11.94 18.63 11.38
N LEU A 244 11.43 19.45 10.48
CA LEU A 244 11.06 19.00 9.12
C LEU A 244 12.31 18.58 8.33
N ASN A 245 12.13 17.79 7.29
CA ASN A 245 13.18 17.16 6.48
C ASN A 245 14.03 16.14 7.27
N MET A 246 13.44 15.53 8.27
CA MET A 246 14.01 14.43 9.02
C MET A 246 13.09 13.21 9.01
N GLY A 247 13.68 12.04 9.13
CA GLY A 247 13.01 10.75 9.18
C GLY A 247 14.01 9.60 9.06
N TRP A 248 13.70 8.43 9.59
CA TRP A 248 14.60 7.26 9.52
C TRP A 248 14.93 6.88 8.07
N PHE A 249 14.01 7.13 7.12
CA PHE A 249 14.18 6.84 5.70
C PHE A 249 15.05 7.87 4.95
N ALA A 250 15.50 8.92 5.61
CA ALA A 250 16.28 10.00 4.97
C ALA A 250 17.60 9.49 4.34
N ALA A 251 18.25 8.47 4.91
CA ALA A 251 19.41 7.83 4.29
C ALA A 251 19.01 6.90 3.12
N PRO A 252 18.05 5.96 3.28
CA PRO A 252 17.52 5.16 2.17
C PRO A 252 17.06 5.96 0.96
N VAL A 253 16.38 7.11 1.17
CA VAL A 253 15.81 7.88 0.04
C VAL A 253 16.88 8.54 -0.82
N LYS A 254 18.08 8.81 -0.30
CA LYS A 254 19.22 9.27 -1.10
C LYS A 254 19.72 8.22 -2.12
N ARG A 255 19.32 6.96 -1.94
CA ARG A 255 19.56 5.83 -2.86
C ARG A 255 18.32 5.47 -3.69
N ALA A 256 17.27 6.27 -3.64
CA ALA A 256 16.06 6.01 -4.42
C ALA A 256 16.33 6.17 -5.92
N MET A 257 15.64 5.38 -6.72
CA MET A 257 15.63 5.46 -8.18
C MET A 257 14.40 6.17 -8.71
N MET A 258 13.33 6.22 -7.90
CA MET A 258 12.07 6.88 -8.20
C MET A 258 11.33 7.20 -6.90
N THR A 259 10.87 8.46 -6.79
CA THR A 259 9.87 8.89 -5.80
C THR A 259 8.82 9.71 -6.51
N HIS A 260 7.56 9.51 -6.18
CA HIS A 260 6.49 10.23 -6.87
C HIS A 260 5.29 10.50 -5.95
N THR A 261 4.42 11.39 -6.40
CA THR A 261 3.08 11.57 -5.83
C THR A 261 2.03 11.58 -6.95
N ILE A 262 0.80 11.23 -6.60
CA ILE A 262 -0.36 11.41 -7.47
C ILE A 262 -1.08 12.68 -7.01
N VAL A 263 -1.15 13.65 -7.90
CA VAL A 263 -1.86 14.91 -7.67
C VAL A 263 -3.27 14.82 -8.26
N PHE A 264 -4.25 15.11 -7.44
CA PHE A 264 -5.66 15.14 -7.84
C PHE A 264 -5.90 16.29 -8.82
N GLY A 265 -6.36 15.96 -10.03
CA GLY A 265 -6.54 16.91 -11.14
C GLY A 265 -5.28 17.17 -11.97
N GLN A 266 -5.42 18.10 -12.91
CA GLN A 266 -4.33 18.48 -13.83
C GLN A 266 -3.47 19.57 -13.18
N TYR A 267 -2.38 19.18 -12.57
CA TYR A 267 -1.44 20.05 -11.87
C TYR A 267 -0.34 20.55 -12.81
N GLN A 268 -0.02 21.85 -12.73
CA GLN A 268 0.94 22.52 -13.63
C GLN A 268 2.28 22.86 -12.96
N GLY A 269 2.59 22.27 -11.80
CA GLY A 269 3.87 22.48 -11.12
C GLY A 269 5.09 22.18 -11.98
N SER A 270 6.25 22.60 -11.49
CA SER A 270 7.54 22.53 -12.20
C SER A 270 8.18 21.14 -12.24
N GLU A 271 7.68 20.20 -11.41
CA GLU A 271 8.22 18.84 -11.28
C GLU A 271 8.05 18.05 -12.61
N GLU A 272 8.93 17.08 -12.89
CA GLU A 272 8.78 16.20 -14.04
C GLU A 272 7.45 15.44 -13.97
N LYS A 273 6.65 15.53 -15.03
CA LYS A 273 5.40 14.78 -15.15
C LYS A 273 5.69 13.37 -15.66
N LEU A 274 5.58 12.38 -14.76
CA LEU A 274 5.66 10.96 -15.13
C LEU A 274 4.44 10.54 -15.95
N GLN A 275 3.27 11.05 -15.59
CA GLN A 275 2.02 10.85 -16.31
C GLN A 275 1.14 12.09 -16.15
N LEU A 276 0.58 12.54 -17.25
CA LEU A 276 -0.48 13.55 -17.30
C LEU A 276 -1.70 12.89 -17.91
N ASP A 277 -2.77 12.79 -17.13
CA ASP A 277 -4.05 12.19 -17.53
C ASP A 277 -5.18 13.22 -17.45
N ASP A 278 -6.34 12.89 -17.99
CA ASP A 278 -7.53 13.74 -17.90
C ASP A 278 -7.96 13.98 -16.44
N LYS A 279 -7.67 13.06 -15.50
CA LYS A 279 -8.14 13.10 -14.11
C LYS A 279 -7.06 13.38 -13.07
N PHE A 280 -5.80 13.13 -13.36
CA PHE A 280 -4.71 13.26 -12.38
C PHE A 280 -3.38 13.57 -13.04
N THR A 281 -2.43 14.01 -12.23
CA THR A 281 -1.03 14.19 -12.62
C THR A 281 -0.15 13.37 -11.67
N ARG A 282 0.72 12.51 -12.22
CA ARG A 282 1.78 11.87 -11.43
C ARG A 282 3.07 12.63 -11.66
N VAL A 283 3.66 13.14 -10.59
CA VAL A 283 4.90 13.94 -10.66
C VAL A 283 6.05 13.21 -9.97
N ASN A 284 7.24 13.37 -10.55
CA ASN A 284 8.49 12.86 -10.02
C ASN A 284 9.05 13.84 -8.99
N LEU A 285 9.33 13.37 -7.80
CA LEU A 285 9.87 14.16 -6.69
C LEU A 285 11.32 13.79 -6.36
N LEU A 286 11.93 12.89 -7.12
CA LEU A 286 13.23 12.32 -6.78
C LEU A 286 14.33 13.37 -6.62
N ALA A 287 14.28 14.45 -7.42
CA ALA A 287 15.29 15.51 -7.36
C ALA A 287 15.33 16.27 -6.01
N ASP A 288 14.25 16.20 -5.21
CA ASP A 288 14.21 16.81 -3.87
C ASP A 288 14.94 15.95 -2.82
N TYR A 289 15.24 14.68 -3.14
CA TYR A 289 15.77 13.70 -2.21
C TYR A 289 17.13 13.15 -2.57
N ALA A 290 17.38 12.85 -3.86
CA ALA A 290 18.55 12.13 -4.33
C ALA A 290 19.19 12.83 -5.53
N SER A 291 20.46 12.51 -5.78
CA SER A 291 21.11 12.90 -7.04
C SER A 291 20.46 12.17 -8.21
N THR A 292 20.19 12.90 -9.29
CA THR A 292 19.44 12.40 -10.44
C THR A 292 20.20 12.52 -11.76
N ARG A 293 19.84 11.67 -12.71
CA ARG A 293 20.26 11.72 -14.11
C ARG A 293 19.05 11.54 -15.02
N THR A 294 19.13 12.06 -16.23
CA THR A 294 18.17 11.74 -17.29
C THR A 294 18.59 10.45 -18.00
N VAL A 295 17.64 9.54 -18.20
CA VAL A 295 17.81 8.27 -18.91
C VAL A 295 17.10 8.36 -20.27
N PRO A 296 17.79 8.72 -21.37
CA PRO A 296 17.19 8.81 -22.70
C PRO A 296 17.10 7.43 -23.35
N VAL A 297 15.96 7.14 -23.98
CA VAL A 297 15.68 5.86 -24.65
C VAL A 297 15.20 6.11 -26.07
N LYS A 298 15.75 5.35 -27.01
CA LYS A 298 15.29 5.27 -28.40
C LYS A 298 14.78 3.85 -28.67
N VAL A 299 13.56 3.73 -29.18
CA VAL A 299 12.97 2.44 -29.56
C VAL A 299 12.87 2.36 -31.08
N ILE A 300 13.34 1.24 -31.64
CA ILE A 300 13.26 0.93 -33.07
C ILE A 300 12.52 -0.38 -33.28
N GLY A 301 11.69 -0.42 -34.30
CA GLY A 301 11.02 -1.66 -34.73
C GLY A 301 12.02 -2.66 -35.35
N ALA A 302 11.57 -3.89 -35.56
CA ALA A 302 12.37 -4.94 -36.22
C ALA A 302 12.87 -4.55 -37.62
N ASN A 303 12.22 -3.58 -38.28
CA ASN A 303 12.59 -3.02 -39.58
C ASN A 303 13.59 -1.86 -39.49
N GLY A 304 14.08 -1.52 -38.29
CA GLY A 304 15.03 -0.41 -38.06
C GLY A 304 14.40 0.98 -38.00
N ASN A 305 13.10 1.12 -38.24
CA ASN A 305 12.39 2.41 -38.16
C ASN A 305 12.05 2.81 -36.73
N PRO A 306 11.89 4.11 -36.41
CA PRO A 306 11.40 4.55 -35.10
C PRO A 306 10.08 3.90 -34.72
N ALA A 307 10.01 3.33 -33.51
CA ALA A 307 8.80 2.71 -33.00
C ALA A 307 8.00 3.75 -32.21
N ILE A 308 7.04 4.40 -32.88
CA ILE A 308 6.21 5.48 -32.34
C ILE A 308 5.18 4.91 -31.36
N SER A 309 4.90 5.63 -30.25
CA SER A 309 3.95 5.24 -29.20
C SER A 309 4.25 3.87 -28.58
N SER A 310 5.51 3.42 -28.62
CA SER A 310 5.95 2.25 -27.88
C SER A 310 5.86 2.51 -26.38
N LYS A 311 5.30 1.57 -25.64
CA LYS A 311 5.34 1.60 -24.19
C LYS A 311 6.75 1.28 -23.72
N VAL A 312 7.34 2.16 -22.92
CA VAL A 312 8.67 1.99 -22.32
C VAL A 312 8.53 1.98 -20.80
N GLU A 313 8.93 0.89 -20.17
CA GLU A 313 8.90 0.69 -18.75
C GLU A 313 10.33 0.70 -18.20
N PHE A 314 10.57 1.57 -17.22
CA PHE A 314 11.81 1.66 -16.47
C PHE A 314 11.63 0.84 -15.19
N MET A 315 12.37 -0.26 -15.08
CA MET A 315 12.10 -1.30 -14.09
C MET A 315 13.26 -1.45 -13.12
N LEU A 316 12.93 -1.73 -11.87
CA LEU A 316 13.87 -2.18 -10.82
C LEU A 316 13.66 -3.66 -10.52
N TYR A 317 14.74 -4.34 -10.15
CA TYR A 317 14.64 -5.63 -9.49
C TYR A 317 14.17 -5.45 -8.06
N ASN A 318 13.10 -6.14 -7.71
CA ASN A 318 12.55 -6.11 -6.36
C ASN A 318 11.57 -7.30 -6.21
N TYR A 319 11.61 -8.02 -5.11
CA TYR A 319 10.81 -9.23 -4.87
C TYR A 319 10.95 -10.28 -6.00
N ALA A 320 12.16 -10.56 -6.42
CA ALA A 320 12.50 -11.50 -7.50
C ALA A 320 11.73 -11.24 -8.82
N GLU A 321 11.39 -9.98 -9.09
CA GLU A 321 10.78 -9.56 -10.35
C GLU A 321 11.34 -8.22 -10.85
N PHE A 322 11.12 -7.89 -12.13
CA PHE A 322 11.32 -6.55 -12.64
C PHE A 322 10.03 -5.76 -12.53
N TYR A 323 10.01 -4.79 -11.60
CA TYR A 323 8.86 -3.94 -11.34
C TYR A 323 9.01 -2.56 -12.03
N PRO A 324 8.01 -2.10 -12.81
CA PRO A 324 8.06 -0.81 -13.49
C PRO A 324 7.84 0.34 -12.50
N VAL A 325 8.88 1.14 -12.24
CA VAL A 325 8.81 2.35 -11.40
C VAL A 325 8.39 3.59 -12.17
N ALA A 326 8.55 3.58 -13.50
CA ALA A 326 8.02 4.60 -14.39
C ALA A 326 7.64 3.99 -15.75
N THR A 327 6.63 4.56 -16.39
CA THR A 327 6.20 4.21 -17.75
C THR A 327 6.11 5.46 -18.60
N LYS A 328 6.72 5.44 -19.78
CA LYS A 328 6.66 6.50 -20.79
C LYS A 328 6.24 5.91 -22.14
N PHE A 329 5.88 6.77 -23.07
CA PHE A 329 5.59 6.40 -24.44
C PHE A 329 6.52 7.16 -25.38
N THR A 330 7.00 6.51 -26.42
CA THR A 330 7.89 7.14 -27.39
C THR A 330 7.15 8.16 -28.27
N ASP A 331 7.87 9.24 -28.62
CA ASP A 331 7.41 10.29 -29.55
C ASP A 331 7.44 9.85 -31.01
N SER A 332 7.19 10.78 -31.94
CA SER A 332 7.21 10.56 -33.39
C SER A 332 8.59 10.15 -33.93
N LYS A 333 9.66 10.33 -33.16
CA LYS A 333 11.03 9.93 -33.53
C LYS A 333 11.47 8.65 -32.82
N GLY A 334 10.60 8.03 -32.05
CA GLY A 334 10.88 6.84 -31.25
C GLY A 334 11.62 7.12 -29.93
N PHE A 335 11.62 8.36 -29.42
CA PHE A 335 12.32 8.74 -28.18
C PHE A 335 11.37 8.94 -27.00
N CYS A 336 11.89 8.62 -25.83
CA CYS A 336 11.35 9.06 -24.53
C CYS A 336 12.49 9.17 -23.51
N SER A 337 12.21 9.76 -22.34
CA SER A 337 13.18 9.82 -21.25
C SER A 337 12.49 9.87 -19.89
N VAL A 338 13.24 9.57 -18.83
CA VAL A 338 12.82 9.73 -17.43
C VAL A 338 14.00 10.25 -16.59
N VAL A 339 13.71 11.04 -15.58
CA VAL A 339 14.68 11.41 -14.54
C VAL A 339 14.68 10.32 -13.47
N SER A 340 15.85 9.75 -13.17
CA SER A 340 16.03 8.65 -12.22
C SER A 340 17.35 8.79 -11.43
N GLY A 341 17.56 7.95 -10.40
CA GLY A 341 18.81 7.90 -9.63
C GLY A 341 19.97 7.26 -10.39
N TYR A 342 21.13 7.21 -9.73
CA TYR A 342 22.40 6.67 -10.29
C TYR A 342 22.56 5.16 -10.06
N GLY A 343 21.50 4.38 -10.14
CA GLY A 343 21.55 2.92 -10.13
C GLY A 343 21.24 2.30 -11.49
N ASP A 344 21.36 0.97 -11.56
CA ASP A 344 21.01 0.20 -12.74
C ASP A 344 19.49 0.09 -12.90
N LEU A 345 19.03 0.12 -14.16
CA LEU A 345 17.64 -0.08 -14.56
C LEU A 345 17.55 -1.18 -15.61
N MET A 346 16.54 -2.01 -15.56
CA MET A 346 16.08 -2.78 -16.70
C MET A 346 15.05 -1.94 -17.46
N ILE A 347 15.29 -1.67 -18.75
CA ILE A 347 14.40 -0.88 -19.59
C ILE A 347 13.72 -1.84 -20.56
N TRP A 348 12.41 -1.88 -20.53
CA TRP A 348 11.56 -2.76 -21.33
C TRP A 348 10.72 -1.92 -22.29
N ALA A 349 10.77 -2.25 -23.59
CA ALA A 349 9.95 -1.59 -24.61
C ALA A 349 9.03 -2.58 -25.28
N SER A 350 7.77 -2.19 -25.56
CA SER A 350 6.81 -3.06 -26.25
C SER A 350 5.86 -2.27 -27.16
N LEU A 351 5.47 -2.89 -28.29
CA LEU A 351 4.51 -2.35 -29.25
C LEU A 351 3.87 -3.49 -30.04
N GLY A 352 2.53 -3.60 -30.03
CA GLY A 352 1.79 -4.55 -30.85
C GLY A 352 2.13 -6.02 -30.63
N GLY A 353 2.57 -6.38 -29.39
CA GLY A 353 2.98 -7.74 -29.04
C GLY A 353 4.48 -8.02 -29.23
N ASN A 354 5.22 -7.19 -29.97
CA ASN A 354 6.67 -7.24 -30.04
C ASN A 354 7.30 -6.55 -28.85
N TYR A 355 8.48 -6.96 -28.43
CA TYR A 355 9.20 -6.38 -27.30
C TYR A 355 10.71 -6.44 -27.48
N GLY A 356 11.38 -5.65 -26.66
CA GLY A 356 12.82 -5.69 -26.48
C GLY A 356 13.18 -5.07 -25.13
N TYR A 357 14.38 -5.31 -24.65
CA TYR A 357 14.84 -4.78 -23.36
C TYR A 357 16.36 -4.59 -23.35
N GLN A 358 16.81 -3.73 -22.47
CA GLN A 358 18.24 -3.50 -22.23
C GLN A 358 18.48 -3.00 -20.81
N LYS A 359 19.56 -3.48 -20.19
CA LYS A 359 20.04 -2.94 -18.91
C LYS A 359 20.74 -1.59 -19.16
N SER A 360 20.38 -0.59 -18.33
CA SER A 360 21.08 0.70 -18.24
C SER A 360 22.01 0.68 -17.04
N SER A 361 23.28 0.98 -17.23
CA SER A 361 24.20 1.21 -16.11
C SER A 361 23.94 2.56 -15.45
N GLY A 362 24.09 2.63 -14.10
CA GLY A 362 23.93 3.86 -13.33
C GLY A 362 24.81 5.03 -13.77
N ASN A 363 25.95 4.75 -14.39
CA ASN A 363 26.90 5.76 -14.85
C ASN A 363 26.78 6.10 -16.35
N ALA A 364 25.86 5.45 -17.09
CA ALA A 364 25.70 5.69 -18.53
C ALA A 364 24.84 6.92 -18.79
N ASN A 365 25.37 7.87 -19.56
CA ASN A 365 24.67 9.07 -20.05
C ASN A 365 24.25 8.95 -21.52
N ASP A 366 24.59 7.85 -22.20
CA ASP A 366 24.28 7.64 -23.60
C ASP A 366 22.82 7.24 -23.82
N THR A 367 22.30 7.57 -25.01
CA THR A 367 20.96 7.11 -25.40
C THR A 367 20.91 5.59 -25.54
N ILE A 368 20.03 4.96 -24.79
CA ILE A 368 19.82 3.52 -24.84
C ILE A 368 18.91 3.18 -26.01
N THR A 369 19.42 2.39 -26.96
CA THR A 369 18.63 1.97 -28.14
C THR A 369 18.10 0.56 -27.94
N ILE A 370 16.77 0.40 -28.02
CA ILE A 370 16.07 -0.89 -27.86
C ILE A 370 15.40 -1.27 -29.17
N SER A 371 15.69 -2.49 -29.67
CA SER A 371 15.04 -3.07 -30.85
C SER A 371 13.92 -4.02 -30.42
N LEU A 372 12.73 -3.90 -31.02
CA LEU A 372 11.56 -4.74 -30.72
C LEU A 372 11.64 -6.08 -31.46
N ASN A 373 12.65 -6.88 -31.17
CA ASN A 373 12.93 -8.16 -31.85
C ASN A 373 13.25 -9.33 -30.92
N ALA A 374 12.95 -9.18 -29.61
CA ALA A 374 13.17 -10.25 -28.66
C ALA A 374 12.28 -11.48 -28.94
N PRO A 375 12.77 -12.71 -28.74
CA PRO A 375 12.04 -13.93 -29.07
C PRO A 375 10.84 -14.16 -28.12
N THR A 376 9.76 -14.71 -28.67
CA THR A 376 8.50 -14.99 -27.93
C THR A 376 8.23 -16.49 -27.69
N ASN A 377 9.14 -17.39 -28.12
CA ASN A 377 8.92 -18.84 -28.04
C ASN A 377 10.24 -19.64 -27.94
N LYS A 378 11.34 -18.98 -27.60
CA LYS A 378 12.65 -19.61 -27.53
C LYS A 378 13.09 -19.78 -26.06
N SER A 379 13.50 -20.99 -25.69
CA SER A 379 14.13 -21.25 -24.38
C SER A 379 15.59 -20.80 -24.39
N PHE A 380 15.97 -19.99 -23.41
CA PHE A 380 17.35 -19.54 -23.19
C PHE A 380 17.51 -19.01 -21.77
N VAL A 381 18.73 -18.74 -21.36
CA VAL A 381 19.08 -18.24 -20.02
C VAL A 381 19.85 -16.94 -20.16
N GLU A 382 19.52 -15.97 -19.28
CA GLU A 382 20.26 -14.72 -19.12
C GLU A 382 20.66 -14.50 -17.67
N LYS A 383 21.73 -13.75 -17.46
CA LYS A 383 22.20 -13.34 -16.14
C LYS A 383 22.51 -11.86 -16.14
N PHE A 384 22.15 -11.18 -15.05
CA PHE A 384 22.39 -9.75 -14.87
C PHE A 384 22.92 -9.49 -13.44
N ASP A 385 23.93 -8.65 -13.35
CA ASP A 385 24.28 -8.00 -12.08
C ASP A 385 23.67 -6.61 -12.07
N LEU A 386 22.99 -6.25 -10.98
CA LEU A 386 22.28 -4.98 -10.81
C LEU A 386 22.86 -4.25 -9.60
N THR A 387 23.26 -3.01 -9.80
CA THR A 387 23.89 -2.18 -8.77
C THR A 387 22.98 -1.01 -8.40
N PRO A 388 22.62 -0.86 -7.11
CA PRO A 388 21.88 0.29 -6.63
C PRO A 388 22.78 1.53 -6.51
N PRO A 389 22.20 2.74 -6.30
CA PRO A 389 22.99 3.92 -5.94
C PRO A 389 23.80 3.71 -4.65
N VAL A 390 24.95 4.37 -4.55
CA VAL A 390 25.85 4.28 -3.39
C VAL A 390 25.19 4.91 -2.17
N SER A 391 25.42 4.32 -0.99
CA SER A 391 24.95 4.85 0.30
C SER A 391 25.60 6.20 0.59
N GLN A 392 24.83 7.11 1.19
CA GLN A 392 25.28 8.43 1.61
C GLN A 392 25.02 8.64 3.09
N THR A 393 25.97 9.28 3.76
CA THR A 393 25.83 9.63 5.18
C THR A 393 24.94 10.86 5.38
N LEU A 394 24.24 10.90 6.51
CA LEU A 394 23.45 12.05 6.93
C LEU A 394 24.22 12.91 7.93
N PRO A 395 23.95 14.22 8.01
CA PRO A 395 24.47 15.03 9.10
C PRO A 395 23.88 14.57 10.44
N PRO A 396 24.63 14.70 11.56
CA PRO A 396 24.14 14.35 12.89
C PRO A 396 22.97 15.26 13.31
N VAL A 397 22.05 14.69 14.08
CA VAL A 397 20.93 15.40 14.69
C VAL A 397 21.37 16.15 15.94
N ASP A 398 20.81 17.34 16.21
CA ASP A 398 21.03 18.05 17.45
C ASP A 398 20.54 17.22 18.65
N ALA A 399 21.46 16.83 19.52
CA ALA A 399 21.17 15.95 20.65
C ALA A 399 20.14 16.53 21.65
N SER A 400 20.12 17.86 21.82
CA SER A 400 19.18 18.51 22.74
C SER A 400 17.76 18.49 22.20
N LYS A 401 17.58 18.75 20.90
CA LYS A 401 16.29 18.68 20.22
C LYS A 401 15.78 17.24 20.17
N ALA A 402 16.65 16.28 19.88
CA ALA A 402 16.32 14.85 19.88
C ALA A 402 15.84 14.39 21.27
N SER A 403 16.50 14.84 22.37
CA SER A 403 16.09 14.50 23.73
C SER A 403 14.69 15.04 24.08
N ILE A 404 14.38 16.27 23.70
CA ILE A 404 13.04 16.88 23.94
C ILE A 404 11.99 16.10 23.13
N ASN A 405 12.27 15.79 21.87
CA ASN A 405 11.38 15.04 21.01
C ASN A 405 11.08 13.65 21.60
N ASN A 406 12.10 12.91 22.04
CA ASN A 406 11.93 11.59 22.65
C ASN A 406 11.07 11.63 23.93
N GLN A 407 11.17 12.68 24.76
CA GLN A 407 10.29 12.85 25.93
C GLN A 407 8.83 13.03 25.52
N LYS A 408 8.55 13.77 24.43
CA LYS A 408 7.21 13.89 23.88
C LYS A 408 6.68 12.55 23.38
N LEU A 409 7.48 11.82 22.59
CA LEU A 409 7.11 10.50 22.07
C LEU A 409 6.71 9.53 23.19
N GLN A 410 7.49 9.47 24.28
CA GLN A 410 7.14 8.64 25.44
C GLN A 410 5.81 9.03 26.08
N ALA A 411 5.52 10.32 26.20
CA ALA A 411 4.22 10.78 26.74
C ALA A 411 3.05 10.41 25.79
N GLU A 412 3.26 10.50 24.50
CA GLU A 412 2.29 10.14 23.45
C GLU A 412 2.01 8.65 23.40
N ASP A 413 3.04 7.82 23.59
CA ASP A 413 2.91 6.37 23.74
C ASP A 413 2.03 5.98 24.93
N LEU A 414 2.14 6.68 26.05
CA LEU A 414 1.26 6.45 27.20
C LEU A 414 -0.20 6.76 26.86
N ILE A 415 -0.47 7.84 26.13
CA ILE A 415 -1.84 8.19 25.67
C ILE A 415 -2.39 7.08 24.78
N ARG A 416 -1.61 6.64 23.78
CA ARG A 416 -2.02 5.56 22.87
C ARG A 416 -2.25 4.24 23.61
N ASN A 417 -1.36 3.85 24.50
CA ASN A 417 -1.48 2.62 25.29
C ASN A 417 -2.69 2.65 26.25
N GLN A 418 -3.00 3.81 26.83
CA GLN A 418 -4.23 3.99 27.62
C GLN A 418 -5.48 3.78 26.77
N TYR A 419 -5.51 4.27 25.52
CA TYR A 419 -6.60 3.99 24.60
C TYR A 419 -6.67 2.50 24.24
N ILE A 420 -5.56 1.86 23.90
CA ILE A 420 -5.52 0.42 23.59
C ILE A 420 -6.01 -0.43 24.76
N SER A 421 -5.77 -0.02 26.02
CA SER A 421 -6.25 -0.73 27.21
C SER A 421 -7.78 -0.76 27.34
N THR A 422 -8.52 0.03 26.57
CA THR A 422 -9.98 0.00 26.48
C THR A 422 -10.53 -1.07 25.51
N PHE A 423 -9.66 -1.78 24.79
CA PHE A 423 -10.07 -2.86 23.91
C PHE A 423 -10.57 -4.06 24.74
N ILE A 424 -11.23 -5.01 24.05
CA ILE A 424 -11.88 -6.13 24.74
C ILE A 424 -10.89 -6.95 25.58
N ASP A 425 -11.24 -7.21 26.83
CA ASP A 425 -10.47 -8.02 27.76
C ASP A 425 -10.91 -9.49 27.79
N SER A 426 -10.05 -10.35 28.34
CA SER A 426 -10.31 -11.78 28.44
C SER A 426 -11.53 -12.11 29.33
N ALA A 427 -11.88 -11.29 30.33
CA ALA A 427 -13.02 -11.49 31.20
C ALA A 427 -14.33 -11.27 30.42
N THR A 428 -14.41 -10.23 29.60
CA THR A 428 -15.56 -9.96 28.71
C THR A 428 -15.75 -11.08 27.69
N ILE A 429 -14.66 -11.58 27.10
CA ILE A 429 -14.70 -12.73 26.17
C ILE A 429 -15.22 -13.98 26.88
N LEU A 430 -14.72 -14.27 28.08
CA LEU A 430 -15.18 -15.45 28.88
C LEU A 430 -16.68 -15.37 29.24
N LYS A 431 -17.16 -14.18 29.61
CA LYS A 431 -18.58 -13.93 29.86
C LYS A 431 -19.44 -14.22 28.62
N LEU A 432 -19.03 -13.77 27.44
CA LEU A 432 -19.73 -14.06 26.18
C LEU A 432 -19.70 -15.57 25.87
N ALA A 433 -18.53 -16.21 25.97
CA ALA A 433 -18.39 -17.65 25.75
C ALA A 433 -19.35 -18.46 26.64
N THR A 434 -19.39 -18.16 27.93
CA THR A 434 -20.27 -18.83 28.92
C THR A 434 -21.73 -18.59 28.58
N SER A 435 -22.15 -17.36 28.32
CA SER A 435 -23.57 -17.02 28.09
C SER A 435 -24.12 -17.65 26.81
N LYS A 436 -23.29 -17.79 25.77
CA LYS A 436 -23.67 -18.37 24.47
C LYS A 436 -23.31 -19.86 24.34
N LYS A 437 -22.66 -20.46 25.34
CA LYS A 437 -22.14 -21.83 25.30
C LYS A 437 -21.15 -22.07 24.14
N PHE A 438 -20.32 -21.07 23.81
CA PHE A 438 -19.22 -21.19 22.86
C PHE A 438 -17.95 -21.62 23.60
N ARG A 439 -17.02 -22.27 22.87
CA ARG A 439 -15.67 -22.48 23.39
C ARG A 439 -14.90 -21.16 23.39
N TYR A 440 -14.23 -20.82 24.49
CA TYR A 440 -13.45 -19.59 24.64
C TYR A 440 -12.46 -19.39 23.45
N THR A 441 -11.69 -20.44 23.13
CA THR A 441 -10.72 -20.44 22.02
C THR A 441 -11.34 -20.20 20.63
N GLN A 442 -12.64 -20.40 20.48
CA GLN A 442 -13.34 -20.19 19.21
C GLN A 442 -13.64 -18.71 18.94
N ILE A 443 -13.82 -17.91 20.00
CA ILE A 443 -14.21 -16.51 19.90
C ILE A 443 -13.09 -15.53 20.31
N GLU A 444 -12.05 -16.02 21.00
CA GLU A 444 -10.97 -15.17 21.49
C GLU A 444 -10.22 -14.47 20.33
N SER A 445 -9.73 -15.23 19.35
CA SER A 445 -8.96 -14.69 18.24
C SER A 445 -9.76 -13.69 17.38
N PRO A 446 -10.99 -13.98 16.92
CA PRO A 446 -11.78 -12.98 16.18
C PRO A 446 -12.02 -11.69 16.97
N LEU A 447 -12.25 -11.76 18.28
CA LEU A 447 -12.51 -10.59 19.13
C LEU A 447 -11.23 -9.79 19.40
N LYS A 448 -10.12 -10.45 19.75
CA LYS A 448 -8.85 -9.74 20.00
C LYS A 448 -8.26 -9.12 18.73
N ASN A 449 -8.32 -9.85 17.62
CA ASN A 449 -7.80 -9.36 16.33
C ASN A 449 -8.63 -8.19 15.76
N SER A 450 -9.90 -8.04 16.16
CA SER A 450 -10.70 -6.89 15.71
C SER A 450 -10.36 -5.57 16.42
N ARG A 451 -9.48 -5.58 17.43
CA ARG A 451 -8.94 -4.40 18.11
C ARG A 451 -10.02 -3.39 18.49
N GLY A 452 -9.91 -2.13 18.06
CA GLY A 452 -10.88 -1.07 18.33
C GLY A 452 -12.29 -1.30 17.74
N ASN A 453 -12.43 -2.21 16.78
CA ASN A 453 -13.71 -2.61 16.19
C ASN A 453 -14.40 -3.79 16.92
N TRP A 454 -13.85 -4.19 18.07
CA TRP A 454 -14.29 -5.38 18.78
C TRP A 454 -15.80 -5.42 19.10
N LYS A 455 -16.44 -4.28 19.29
CA LYS A 455 -17.89 -4.21 19.57
C LYS A 455 -18.71 -4.75 18.41
N GLU A 456 -18.37 -4.43 17.18
CA GLU A 456 -19.06 -4.91 15.97
C GLU A 456 -18.95 -6.45 15.86
N ILE A 457 -17.76 -7.00 16.10
CA ILE A 457 -17.54 -8.46 16.09
C ILE A 457 -18.24 -9.12 17.28
N TYR A 458 -18.21 -8.50 18.46
CA TYR A 458 -18.94 -8.98 19.64
C TYR A 458 -20.46 -9.02 19.40
N ASP A 459 -21.03 -7.97 18.82
CA ASP A 459 -22.46 -7.88 18.51
C ASP A 459 -22.87 -8.92 17.47
N PHE A 460 -22.06 -9.12 16.43
CA PHE A 460 -22.29 -10.19 15.46
C PHE A 460 -22.28 -11.58 16.13
N ILE A 461 -21.25 -11.92 16.91
CA ILE A 461 -21.15 -13.21 17.62
C ILE A 461 -22.33 -13.38 18.59
N SER A 462 -22.69 -12.31 19.31
CA SER A 462 -23.82 -12.32 20.25
C SER A 462 -25.16 -12.54 19.56
N SER A 463 -25.32 -12.13 18.32
CA SER A 463 -26.54 -12.29 17.53
C SER A 463 -26.76 -13.71 17.00
N LEU A 464 -25.71 -14.56 16.98
CA LEU A 464 -25.79 -15.91 16.43
C LEU A 464 -26.77 -16.80 17.18
N SER A 465 -27.72 -17.41 16.45
CA SER A 465 -28.55 -18.48 16.94
C SER A 465 -27.80 -19.83 16.85
N VAL A 466 -28.29 -20.84 17.56
CA VAL A 466 -27.67 -22.19 17.55
C VAL A 466 -27.53 -22.74 16.12
N LYS A 467 -28.54 -22.56 15.27
CA LYS A 467 -28.53 -23.02 13.87
C LYS A 467 -27.55 -22.25 13.00
N ASP A 468 -27.27 -20.99 13.31
CA ASP A 468 -26.42 -20.09 12.49
C ASP A 468 -24.95 -20.11 12.92
N THR A 469 -24.64 -20.74 14.07
CA THR A 469 -23.31 -20.72 14.69
C THR A 469 -22.20 -21.17 13.72
N SER A 470 -22.37 -22.32 13.08
CA SER A 470 -21.35 -22.86 12.14
C SER A 470 -21.09 -21.93 10.97
N THR A 471 -22.16 -21.38 10.40
CA THR A 471 -22.08 -20.46 9.25
C THR A 471 -21.51 -19.09 9.66
N GLY A 472 -21.93 -18.57 10.82
CA GLY A 472 -21.40 -17.31 11.36
C GLY A 472 -19.88 -17.36 11.60
N PHE A 473 -19.39 -18.47 12.15
CA PHE A 473 -17.95 -18.67 12.31
C PHE A 473 -17.23 -18.95 10.97
N ALA A 474 -17.91 -19.52 9.98
CA ALA A 474 -17.35 -19.62 8.64
C ALA A 474 -17.19 -18.24 7.99
N ILE A 475 -18.13 -17.30 8.19
CA ILE A 475 -17.99 -15.91 7.76
C ILE A 475 -16.74 -15.29 8.42
N LEU A 476 -16.59 -15.37 9.75
CA LEU A 476 -15.46 -14.77 10.48
C LEU A 476 -14.08 -15.36 10.08
N ARG A 477 -14.02 -16.63 9.69
CA ARG A 477 -12.77 -17.24 9.17
C ARG A 477 -12.40 -16.80 7.77
N ASN A 478 -13.35 -16.28 7.00
CA ASN A 478 -13.20 -15.88 5.61
C ASN A 478 -13.19 -14.35 5.43
N ILE A 479 -12.85 -13.61 6.46
CA ILE A 479 -12.52 -12.18 6.41
C ILE A 479 -11.07 -12.00 6.84
N SER A 480 -10.41 -10.95 6.35
CA SER A 480 -9.04 -10.61 6.72
C SER A 480 -8.98 -9.94 8.11
N GLU A 481 -7.78 -9.77 8.66
CA GLU A 481 -7.59 -9.00 9.89
C GLU A 481 -8.08 -7.55 9.71
N LYS A 482 -7.79 -6.92 8.56
CA LYS A 482 -8.28 -5.56 8.24
C LYS A 482 -9.80 -5.49 8.10
N ASP A 483 -10.45 -6.54 7.60
CA ASP A 483 -11.90 -6.57 7.57
C ASP A 483 -12.48 -6.59 8.99
N ALA A 484 -11.87 -7.38 9.88
CA ALA A 484 -12.27 -7.38 11.28
C ALA A 484 -12.12 -6.00 11.95
N HIS A 485 -11.18 -5.18 11.47
CA HIS A 485 -10.95 -3.81 11.94
C HIS A 485 -12.03 -2.79 11.51
N ASP A 486 -12.80 -3.05 10.46
CA ASP A 486 -13.74 -2.06 9.91
C ASP A 486 -15.13 -2.59 9.50
N VAL A 487 -15.34 -3.90 9.43
CA VAL A 487 -16.66 -4.45 9.08
C VAL A 487 -17.69 -4.20 10.19
N LEU A 488 -18.92 -3.91 9.78
CA LEU A 488 -20.04 -3.71 10.70
C LEU A 488 -20.76 -5.03 11.01
N ALA A 489 -21.26 -5.17 12.22
CA ALA A 489 -22.12 -6.30 12.62
C ALA A 489 -23.34 -6.45 11.70
N SER A 490 -23.91 -5.32 11.28
CA SER A 490 -25.05 -5.29 10.35
C SER A 490 -24.70 -5.89 8.99
N THR A 491 -23.50 -5.64 8.47
CA THR A 491 -23.00 -6.20 7.20
C THR A 491 -22.78 -7.71 7.31
N LEU A 492 -22.13 -8.19 8.39
CA LEU A 492 -21.96 -9.63 8.63
C LEU A 492 -23.31 -10.34 8.77
N ASN A 493 -24.27 -9.72 9.47
CA ASN A 493 -25.63 -10.25 9.62
C ASN A 493 -26.41 -10.24 8.29
N ASP A 494 -26.21 -9.25 7.42
CA ASP A 494 -26.80 -9.25 6.07
C ASP A 494 -26.31 -10.45 5.26
N HIS A 495 -24.98 -10.67 5.25
CA HIS A 495 -24.39 -11.84 4.58
C HIS A 495 -24.93 -13.15 5.13
N LEU A 496 -25.02 -13.30 6.46
CA LEU A 496 -25.51 -14.51 7.10
C LEU A 496 -26.98 -14.80 6.75
N LYS A 497 -27.86 -13.81 6.94
CA LYS A 497 -29.29 -13.99 6.74
C LYS A 497 -29.65 -14.22 5.27
N SER A 498 -28.97 -13.55 4.36
CA SER A 498 -29.23 -13.63 2.93
C SER A 498 -28.83 -14.97 2.30
N LEU A 499 -28.02 -15.80 2.95
CA LEU A 499 -27.68 -17.16 2.47
C LEU A 499 -28.91 -18.07 2.32
N SER A 500 -29.90 -17.92 3.18
CA SER A 500 -31.10 -18.76 3.17
C SER A 500 -32.03 -18.49 1.96
N ASN A 501 -31.92 -17.30 1.31
CA ASN A 501 -32.79 -16.92 0.20
C ASN A 501 -32.52 -17.75 -1.06
N PHE A 502 -31.25 -18.14 -1.28
CA PHE A 502 -30.83 -18.93 -2.42
C PHE A 502 -29.90 -20.07 -1.94
N PRO A 503 -30.47 -21.21 -1.52
CA PRO A 503 -29.70 -22.37 -1.16
C PRO A 503 -28.85 -22.85 -2.34
N VAL A 504 -27.76 -23.55 -2.02
CA VAL A 504 -26.81 -24.09 -3.01
C VAL A 504 -27.56 -24.81 -4.12
N TYR A 505 -27.23 -24.48 -5.37
CA TYR A 505 -27.84 -25.07 -6.55
C TYR A 505 -27.42 -26.55 -6.74
N ASP A 506 -26.14 -26.84 -6.58
CA ASP A 506 -25.56 -28.18 -6.72
C ASP A 506 -25.30 -28.80 -5.33
N LYS A 507 -26.09 -29.82 -4.99
CA LYS A 507 -25.99 -30.53 -3.71
C LYS A 507 -24.72 -31.40 -3.56
N THR A 508 -23.93 -31.56 -4.62
CA THR A 508 -22.68 -32.33 -4.59
C THR A 508 -21.47 -31.51 -4.09
N ILE A 509 -21.68 -30.21 -3.82
CA ILE A 509 -20.64 -29.31 -3.37
C ILE A 509 -20.13 -29.70 -1.99
N SER A 510 -18.79 -29.78 -1.82
CA SER A 510 -18.17 -30.04 -0.52
C SER A 510 -18.43 -28.91 0.49
N THR A 511 -18.45 -29.27 1.77
CA THR A 511 -18.59 -28.27 2.87
C THR A 511 -17.51 -27.17 2.75
N LYS A 512 -16.28 -27.53 2.38
CA LYS A 512 -15.19 -26.57 2.18
C LYS A 512 -15.53 -25.58 1.06
N ASN A 513 -15.90 -26.05 -0.13
CA ASN A 513 -16.27 -25.19 -1.27
C ASN A 513 -17.48 -24.29 -0.93
N TYR A 514 -18.45 -24.82 -0.14
CA TYR A 514 -19.58 -24.02 0.32
C TYR A 514 -19.12 -22.85 1.23
N GLN A 515 -18.27 -23.15 2.23
CA GLN A 515 -17.79 -22.15 3.18
C GLN A 515 -16.89 -21.11 2.51
N ASP A 516 -15.94 -21.54 1.67
CA ASP A 516 -14.93 -20.66 1.11
C ASP A 516 -15.42 -19.86 -0.11
N TYR A 517 -16.40 -20.40 -0.87
CA TYR A 517 -16.78 -19.84 -2.18
C TYR A 517 -18.26 -19.47 -2.33
N ILE A 518 -19.09 -19.66 -1.29
CA ILE A 518 -20.46 -19.14 -1.20
C ILE A 518 -20.62 -18.30 0.06
N VAL A 519 -20.29 -18.86 1.25
CA VAL A 519 -20.48 -18.18 2.53
C VAL A 519 -19.57 -16.97 2.68
N ALA A 520 -18.31 -17.09 2.26
CA ALA A 520 -17.29 -16.05 2.35
C ALA A 520 -17.77 -14.71 1.76
N PRO A 521 -17.76 -13.61 2.53
CA PRO A 521 -18.10 -12.29 2.01
C PRO A 521 -16.95 -11.66 1.23
N ARG A 522 -15.68 -11.95 1.59
CA ARG A 522 -14.45 -11.46 0.94
C ARG A 522 -14.22 -12.14 -0.40
N ILE A 523 -13.89 -11.38 -1.44
CA ILE A 523 -13.59 -11.87 -2.80
C ILE A 523 -12.14 -11.57 -3.17
N SER A 524 -11.69 -10.32 -3.00
CA SER A 524 -10.34 -9.84 -3.25
C SER A 524 -9.92 -8.89 -2.10
N HIS A 525 -9.58 -7.63 -2.39
CA HIS A 525 -9.23 -6.60 -1.41
C HIS A 525 -10.22 -5.41 -1.39
N GLU A 526 -11.47 -5.64 -1.86
CA GLU A 526 -12.56 -4.67 -1.76
C GLU A 526 -13.00 -4.44 -0.30
N TYR A 527 -13.64 -3.30 -0.02
CA TYR A 527 -14.35 -3.09 1.24
C TYR A 527 -15.62 -3.94 1.27
N ILE A 528 -15.87 -4.67 2.38
CA ILE A 528 -17.04 -5.55 2.49
C ILE A 528 -18.30 -4.73 2.75
N THR A 529 -19.25 -4.78 1.81
CA THR A 529 -20.54 -4.11 1.85
C THR A 529 -21.71 -5.11 1.93
N ASN A 530 -22.95 -4.65 1.96
CA ASN A 530 -24.15 -5.51 2.00
C ASN A 530 -24.52 -6.08 0.61
N TRP A 531 -23.55 -6.36 -0.24
CA TRP A 531 -23.74 -6.70 -1.63
C TRP A 531 -24.64 -7.94 -1.84
N ARG A 532 -24.66 -8.89 -0.87
CA ARG A 532 -25.42 -10.12 -1.06
C ARG A 532 -26.92 -9.87 -1.14
N SER A 533 -27.50 -9.21 -0.16
CA SER A 533 -28.93 -8.89 -0.17
C SER A 533 -29.30 -7.87 -1.26
N PHE A 534 -28.39 -6.93 -1.55
CA PHE A 534 -28.57 -5.95 -2.60
C PHE A 534 -28.73 -6.62 -3.98
N LEU A 535 -27.79 -7.48 -4.37
CA LEU A 535 -27.81 -8.18 -5.65
C LEU A 535 -29.01 -9.12 -5.78
N GLN A 536 -29.39 -9.82 -4.70
CA GLN A 536 -30.59 -10.68 -4.66
C GLN A 536 -31.87 -9.91 -4.95
N LYS A 537 -31.97 -8.63 -4.53
CA LYS A 537 -33.12 -7.77 -4.76
C LYS A 537 -33.08 -7.07 -6.12
N SER A 538 -31.89 -6.85 -6.66
CA SER A 538 -31.66 -6.07 -7.87
C SER A 538 -31.91 -6.86 -9.15
N PHE A 539 -31.65 -8.17 -9.14
CA PHE A 539 -31.96 -9.04 -10.28
C PHE A 539 -33.43 -9.45 -10.30
N SER A 540 -34.05 -9.46 -11.45
CA SER A 540 -35.40 -9.99 -11.63
C SER A 540 -35.45 -11.51 -11.41
N LYS A 541 -36.62 -12.06 -11.05
CA LYS A 541 -36.80 -13.51 -10.85
C LYS A 541 -36.41 -14.31 -12.07
N LYS A 542 -36.63 -13.79 -13.28
CA LYS A 542 -36.27 -14.43 -14.56
C LYS A 542 -34.75 -14.46 -14.73
N GLU A 543 -34.04 -13.39 -14.44
CA GLU A 543 -32.57 -13.31 -14.48
C GLU A 543 -31.96 -14.28 -13.47
N ILE A 544 -32.45 -14.27 -12.22
CA ILE A 544 -31.99 -15.19 -11.17
C ILE A 544 -32.13 -16.65 -11.61
N GLY A 545 -33.30 -17.03 -12.15
CA GLY A 545 -33.52 -18.39 -12.66
C GLY A 545 -32.52 -18.76 -13.77
N SER A 546 -32.35 -17.89 -14.75
CA SER A 546 -31.43 -18.08 -15.87
C SER A 546 -29.97 -18.18 -15.41
N PHE A 547 -29.52 -17.30 -14.49
CA PHE A 547 -28.14 -17.28 -13.98
C PHE A 547 -27.82 -18.53 -13.16
N ARG A 548 -28.74 -19.01 -12.33
CA ARG A 548 -28.59 -20.23 -11.55
C ARG A 548 -28.54 -21.49 -12.40
N GLU A 549 -29.35 -21.55 -13.45
CA GLU A 549 -29.33 -22.66 -14.40
C GLU A 549 -28.07 -22.67 -15.26
N ASN A 550 -27.64 -21.50 -15.75
CA ASN A 550 -26.48 -21.33 -16.61
C ASN A 550 -25.70 -20.04 -16.28
N PRO A 551 -24.64 -20.07 -15.49
CA PRO A 551 -23.84 -18.89 -15.15
C PRO A 551 -23.27 -18.10 -16.34
N LYS A 552 -23.21 -18.72 -17.53
CA LYS A 552 -22.85 -18.02 -18.77
C LYS A 552 -23.81 -16.89 -19.10
N GLU A 553 -25.08 -17.00 -18.71
CA GLU A 553 -26.06 -15.93 -18.94
C GLU A 553 -25.74 -14.69 -18.08
N LEU A 554 -25.17 -14.88 -16.88
CA LEU A 554 -24.65 -13.76 -16.09
C LEU A 554 -23.44 -13.11 -16.79
N VAL A 555 -22.53 -13.90 -17.37
CA VAL A 555 -21.41 -13.35 -18.17
C VAL A 555 -21.94 -12.53 -19.36
N ASN A 556 -22.93 -13.04 -20.07
CA ASN A 556 -23.56 -12.33 -21.18
C ASN A 556 -24.24 -11.02 -20.71
N TRP A 557 -24.92 -11.06 -19.59
CA TRP A 557 -25.54 -9.89 -18.98
C TRP A 557 -24.51 -8.80 -18.63
N ILE A 558 -23.38 -9.19 -18.03
CA ILE A 558 -22.26 -8.29 -17.67
C ILE A 558 -21.65 -7.68 -18.93
N VAL A 559 -21.29 -8.52 -19.92
CA VAL A 559 -20.67 -8.04 -21.18
C VAL A 559 -21.55 -7.06 -21.92
N LYS A 560 -22.88 -7.28 -21.88
CA LYS A 560 -23.86 -6.41 -22.55
C LYS A 560 -24.14 -5.12 -21.77
N GLY A 561 -24.17 -5.20 -20.44
CA GLY A 561 -24.71 -4.13 -19.58
C GLY A 561 -23.67 -3.30 -18.84
N ILE A 562 -22.39 -3.74 -18.74
CA ILE A 562 -21.36 -3.03 -18.00
C ILE A 562 -20.25 -2.59 -18.95
N LYS A 563 -20.05 -1.26 -19.03
CA LYS A 563 -18.96 -0.65 -19.79
C LYS A 563 -17.64 -0.74 -18.98
N ILE A 564 -16.54 -1.07 -19.65
CA ILE A 564 -15.21 -1.09 -19.02
C ILE A 564 -14.50 0.23 -19.25
N ASP A 565 -14.08 0.86 -18.15
CA ASP A 565 -13.24 2.04 -18.09
C ASP A 565 -12.03 1.73 -17.19
N THR A 566 -10.87 1.52 -17.80
CA THR A 566 -9.62 1.16 -17.12
C THR A 566 -8.79 2.37 -16.68
N LEU A 567 -9.15 3.57 -17.11
CA LEU A 567 -8.36 4.79 -16.88
C LEU A 567 -8.89 5.61 -15.70
N SER A 568 -10.23 5.70 -15.58
CA SER A 568 -10.86 6.58 -14.59
C SER A 568 -10.73 6.09 -13.14
N ASN A 569 -10.35 4.81 -12.89
CA ASN A 569 -10.10 4.28 -11.55
C ASN A 569 -8.59 4.27 -11.22
N TYR A 570 -7.93 5.41 -11.35
CA TYR A 570 -6.47 5.57 -11.32
C TYR A 570 -5.79 5.29 -9.96
N TYR A 571 -6.56 5.21 -8.87
CA TYR A 571 -6.07 4.72 -7.58
C TYR A 571 -6.25 3.21 -7.38
N ASN A 572 -6.85 2.51 -8.36
CA ASN A 572 -7.11 1.07 -8.32
C ASN A 572 -7.92 0.62 -7.10
N VAL A 573 -8.81 1.47 -6.59
CA VAL A 573 -9.73 1.11 -5.50
C VAL A 573 -10.84 0.21 -6.06
N PRO A 574 -11.03 -1.01 -5.55
CA PRO A 574 -12.11 -1.85 -6.03
C PRO A 574 -13.48 -1.21 -5.77
N ILE A 575 -14.30 -1.14 -6.82
CA ILE A 575 -15.68 -0.66 -6.73
C ILE A 575 -16.53 -1.75 -6.07
N SER A 576 -17.39 -1.36 -5.13
CA SER A 576 -18.31 -2.31 -4.51
C SER A 576 -19.25 -2.94 -5.55
N PRO A 577 -19.72 -4.18 -5.36
CA PRO A 577 -20.68 -4.81 -6.28
C PRO A 577 -21.96 -3.99 -6.49
N GLU A 578 -22.42 -3.28 -5.45
CA GLU A 578 -23.55 -2.36 -5.56
C GLU A 578 -23.24 -1.20 -6.51
N GLY A 579 -22.06 -0.59 -6.34
CA GLY A 579 -21.59 0.50 -7.18
C GLY A 579 -21.47 0.12 -8.64
N VAL A 580 -20.90 -1.05 -8.94
CA VAL A 580 -20.83 -1.60 -10.32
C VAL A 580 -22.22 -1.79 -10.90
N PHE A 581 -23.17 -2.33 -10.11
CA PHE A 581 -24.55 -2.54 -10.56
C PHE A 581 -25.25 -1.21 -10.88
N GLU A 582 -25.11 -0.21 -10.02
CA GLU A 582 -25.75 1.09 -10.18
C GLU A 582 -25.14 1.93 -11.32
N MET A 583 -23.81 1.98 -11.38
CA MET A 583 -23.06 2.76 -12.36
C MET A 583 -23.15 2.20 -13.78
N LYS A 584 -23.23 0.89 -13.93
CA LYS A 584 -23.06 0.17 -15.21
C LYS A 584 -21.72 0.48 -15.91
N VAL A 585 -20.75 0.97 -15.14
CA VAL A 585 -19.37 1.22 -15.56
C VAL A 585 -18.44 0.67 -14.50
N SER A 586 -17.34 0.04 -14.91
CA SER A 586 -16.40 -0.62 -14.00
C SER A 586 -15.01 -0.71 -14.61
N ASP A 587 -13.97 -0.83 -13.80
CA ASP A 587 -12.68 -1.40 -14.22
C ASP A 587 -12.76 -2.94 -14.28
N LYS A 588 -11.68 -3.58 -14.76
CA LYS A 588 -11.68 -5.04 -14.95
C LYS A 588 -11.78 -5.81 -13.64
N LEU A 589 -11.00 -5.42 -12.61
CA LEU A 589 -11.00 -6.11 -11.32
C LEU A 589 -12.36 -5.98 -10.62
N SER A 590 -12.93 -4.78 -10.60
CA SER A 590 -14.24 -4.54 -10.00
C SER A 590 -15.36 -5.29 -10.72
N ARG A 591 -15.29 -5.45 -12.07
CA ARG A 591 -16.18 -6.33 -12.86
C ARG A 591 -16.06 -7.78 -12.41
N ASP A 592 -14.84 -8.25 -12.22
CA ASP A 592 -14.56 -9.65 -11.85
C ASP A 592 -15.04 -9.94 -10.41
N ILE A 593 -14.82 -8.99 -9.48
CA ILE A 593 -15.42 -9.03 -8.13
C ILE A 593 -16.95 -9.04 -8.21
N PHE A 594 -17.56 -8.19 -9.04
CA PHE A 594 -19.01 -8.14 -9.24
C PHE A 594 -19.57 -9.49 -9.76
N PHE A 595 -18.90 -10.13 -10.70
CA PHE A 595 -19.28 -11.46 -11.18
C PHE A 595 -19.27 -12.49 -10.05
N VAL A 596 -18.19 -12.55 -9.26
CA VAL A 596 -18.07 -13.49 -8.13
C VAL A 596 -19.14 -13.21 -7.06
N ALA A 597 -19.35 -11.93 -6.70
CA ALA A 597 -20.39 -11.53 -5.76
C ALA A 597 -21.79 -11.95 -6.24
N SER A 598 -22.10 -11.72 -7.52
CA SER A 598 -23.37 -12.11 -8.12
C SER A 598 -23.59 -13.62 -8.07
N CYS A 599 -22.58 -14.43 -8.44
CA CYS A 599 -22.64 -15.88 -8.31
C CYS A 599 -22.89 -16.30 -6.86
N ARG A 600 -22.07 -15.82 -5.90
CA ARG A 600 -22.20 -16.17 -4.47
C ARG A 600 -23.54 -15.75 -3.88
N SER A 601 -24.10 -14.60 -4.33
CA SER A 601 -25.42 -14.13 -3.87
C SER A 601 -26.57 -15.06 -4.30
N LEU A 602 -26.38 -15.80 -5.40
CA LEU A 602 -27.36 -16.74 -5.97
C LEU A 602 -27.06 -18.21 -5.64
N GLY A 603 -26.14 -18.49 -4.72
CA GLY A 603 -25.79 -19.84 -4.28
C GLY A 603 -24.91 -20.61 -5.27
N ILE A 604 -24.18 -19.93 -6.14
CA ILE A 604 -23.23 -20.51 -7.09
C ILE A 604 -21.81 -20.29 -6.53
N PRO A 605 -21.00 -21.35 -6.28
CA PRO A 605 -19.63 -21.15 -5.81
C PRO A 605 -18.78 -20.46 -6.87
N ALA A 606 -18.13 -19.38 -6.48
CA ALA A 606 -17.29 -18.60 -7.39
C ALA A 606 -16.09 -17.98 -6.63
N ARG A 607 -15.00 -17.74 -7.36
CA ARG A 607 -13.76 -17.18 -6.82
C ARG A 607 -12.99 -16.40 -7.90
N LEU A 608 -12.00 -15.65 -7.49
CA LEU A 608 -10.86 -15.32 -8.32
C LEU A 608 -9.82 -16.45 -8.15
N GLU A 609 -9.27 -16.93 -9.26
CA GLU A 609 -8.24 -17.97 -9.24
C GLU A 609 -6.97 -17.41 -8.59
N PRO A 610 -6.38 -18.06 -7.59
CA PRO A 610 -5.33 -17.44 -6.77
C PRO A 610 -4.11 -16.93 -7.56
N ALA A 611 -3.60 -17.68 -8.53
CA ALA A 611 -2.38 -17.33 -9.25
C ALA A 611 -2.57 -16.34 -10.40
N THR A 612 -3.72 -16.39 -11.07
CA THR A 612 -4.00 -15.58 -12.28
C THR A 612 -5.04 -14.50 -12.07
N HIS A 613 -5.71 -14.49 -10.92
CA HIS A 613 -6.85 -13.63 -10.57
C HIS A 613 -8.02 -13.68 -11.57
N LYS A 614 -8.10 -14.72 -12.40
CA LYS A 614 -9.23 -14.92 -13.31
C LYS A 614 -10.49 -15.28 -12.53
N PRO A 615 -11.66 -14.72 -12.86
CA PRO A 615 -12.90 -15.14 -12.25
C PRO A 615 -13.26 -16.56 -12.69
N GLN A 616 -13.69 -17.37 -11.73
CA GLN A 616 -14.11 -18.77 -11.93
C GLN A 616 -15.42 -19.03 -11.19
N TYR A 617 -16.22 -19.96 -11.72
CA TYR A 617 -17.33 -20.58 -10.98
C TYR A 617 -17.22 -22.10 -11.02
N LEU A 618 -17.79 -22.77 -9.99
CA LEU A 618 -17.77 -24.21 -9.89
C LEU A 618 -19.01 -24.81 -10.57
N GLN A 619 -18.81 -25.72 -11.53
CA GLN A 619 -19.87 -26.47 -12.18
C GLN A 619 -19.48 -27.97 -12.26
N LYS A 620 -20.34 -28.85 -11.76
CA LYS A 620 -20.09 -30.31 -11.74
C LYS A 620 -18.72 -30.66 -11.15
N ASN A 621 -18.38 -30.03 -10.01
CA ASN A 621 -17.09 -30.18 -9.30
C ASN A 621 -15.84 -29.78 -10.10
N LYS A 622 -15.99 -29.00 -11.17
CA LYS A 622 -14.86 -28.41 -11.92
C LYS A 622 -14.93 -26.90 -11.89
N TRP A 623 -13.77 -26.24 -11.71
CA TRP A 623 -13.65 -24.80 -11.85
C TRP A 623 -13.64 -24.42 -13.33
N VAL A 624 -14.47 -23.47 -13.70
CA VAL A 624 -14.65 -22.99 -15.09
C VAL A 624 -14.17 -21.53 -15.14
N ASP A 625 -13.18 -21.23 -15.99
CA ASP A 625 -12.65 -19.90 -16.20
C ASP A 625 -13.66 -19.03 -16.96
N VAL A 626 -13.76 -17.76 -16.57
CA VAL A 626 -14.55 -16.73 -17.25
C VAL A 626 -13.62 -15.75 -17.95
N LEU A 627 -13.72 -15.68 -19.27
CA LEU A 627 -12.90 -14.81 -20.11
C LEU A 627 -13.81 -13.79 -20.81
N PHE A 628 -14.07 -12.67 -20.16
CA PHE A 628 -14.99 -11.63 -20.64
C PHE A 628 -14.62 -11.08 -22.02
N GLU A 629 -13.30 -10.89 -22.28
CA GLU A 629 -12.80 -10.33 -23.54
C GLU A 629 -13.05 -11.24 -24.75
N ARG A 630 -13.11 -12.56 -24.53
CA ARG A 630 -13.30 -13.56 -25.60
C ARG A 630 -14.75 -14.02 -25.72
N LYS A 631 -15.64 -13.61 -24.81
CA LYS A 631 -17.02 -14.14 -24.67
C LYS A 631 -17.06 -15.68 -24.58
N ILE A 632 -15.98 -16.29 -24.11
CA ILE A 632 -15.78 -17.74 -24.07
C ILE A 632 -15.68 -18.17 -22.62
N ILE A 633 -16.37 -19.23 -22.28
CA ILE A 633 -16.17 -20.04 -21.11
C ILE A 633 -15.51 -21.32 -21.61
N ALA A 634 -14.24 -21.50 -21.31
CA ALA A 634 -13.48 -22.67 -21.75
C ALA A 634 -12.37 -22.99 -20.75
N GLU A 635 -12.11 -24.25 -20.56
CA GLU A 635 -10.89 -24.71 -19.94
C GLU A 635 -9.72 -24.45 -20.92
N LEU A 636 -8.77 -23.61 -20.56
CA LEU A 636 -7.60 -23.37 -21.39
C LEU A 636 -6.68 -24.59 -21.35
N PRO A 637 -6.03 -24.94 -22.47
CA PRO A 637 -5.10 -26.06 -22.52
C PRO A 637 -3.94 -25.82 -21.55
N LYS A 638 -3.52 -26.87 -20.85
CA LYS A 638 -2.45 -26.85 -19.87
C LYS A 638 -1.35 -27.85 -20.20
N GLY A 639 -0.15 -27.63 -19.69
CA GLY A 639 0.96 -28.57 -19.61
C GLY A 639 1.46 -28.70 -18.20
N GLU A 640 2.15 -29.80 -17.89
CA GLU A 640 2.75 -30.04 -16.56
C GLU A 640 4.12 -29.35 -16.48
N VAL A 641 4.38 -28.66 -15.35
CA VAL A 641 5.66 -28.04 -15.02
C VAL A 641 6.21 -28.68 -13.75
N THR A 642 7.49 -29.07 -13.77
CA THR A 642 8.22 -29.49 -12.58
C THR A 642 9.32 -28.47 -12.27
N LEU A 643 9.24 -27.85 -11.11
CA LEU A 643 10.31 -27.01 -10.59
C LEU A 643 11.27 -27.86 -9.74
N GLN A 644 12.57 -27.73 -10.00
CA GLN A 644 13.63 -28.42 -9.27
C GLN A 644 14.58 -27.43 -8.66
N ASN A 645 14.85 -27.52 -7.35
CA ASN A 645 15.90 -26.74 -6.73
C ASN A 645 17.28 -27.30 -7.12
N GLN A 646 17.98 -26.56 -7.96
CA GLN A 646 19.35 -26.88 -8.42
C GLN A 646 20.37 -25.83 -7.93
N SER A 647 20.03 -25.06 -6.88
CA SER A 647 20.99 -24.18 -6.21
C SER A 647 22.16 -25.00 -5.62
N GLU A 648 23.31 -24.36 -5.45
CA GLU A 648 24.52 -25.03 -4.94
C GLU A 648 24.34 -25.62 -3.54
N ASP A 649 23.76 -24.84 -2.61
CA ASP A 649 23.36 -25.34 -1.29
C ASP A 649 22.06 -26.17 -1.41
N LYS A 650 22.16 -27.46 -1.18
CA LYS A 650 21.04 -28.40 -1.24
C LYS A 650 20.04 -28.27 -0.07
N ASN A 651 20.46 -27.65 1.03
CA ASN A 651 19.60 -27.39 2.19
C ASN A 651 18.84 -26.06 2.05
N PHE A 652 19.23 -25.21 1.10
CA PHE A 652 18.55 -23.97 0.82
C PHE A 652 17.21 -24.24 0.12
N ILE A 653 16.13 -23.70 0.67
CA ILE A 653 14.78 -23.82 0.09
C ILE A 653 14.40 -22.46 -0.50
N PRO A 654 14.34 -22.33 -1.84
CA PRO A 654 13.91 -21.09 -2.48
C PRO A 654 12.49 -20.73 -2.08
N GLN A 655 12.24 -19.44 -1.80
CA GLN A 655 10.93 -18.92 -1.46
C GLN A 655 10.40 -18.04 -2.59
N TYR A 656 9.09 -18.12 -2.85
CA TYR A 656 8.43 -17.28 -3.85
C TYR A 656 8.49 -15.81 -3.42
N TYR A 657 8.61 -14.89 -4.35
CA TYR A 657 8.87 -13.45 -4.18
C TYR A 657 10.20 -13.10 -3.48
N THR A 658 10.75 -13.93 -2.62
CA THR A 658 12.07 -13.66 -2.02
C THR A 658 13.21 -14.04 -2.95
N HIS A 659 13.16 -15.25 -3.51
CA HIS A 659 14.26 -15.83 -4.28
C HIS A 659 13.90 -16.10 -5.73
N PHE A 660 12.62 -16.31 -6.05
CA PHE A 660 12.17 -16.55 -7.41
C PHE A 660 10.73 -16.15 -7.65
N THR A 661 10.40 -15.92 -8.94
CA THR A 661 9.04 -15.74 -9.45
C THR A 661 8.89 -16.40 -10.82
N ILE A 662 7.63 -16.66 -11.18
CA ILE A 662 7.25 -17.12 -12.53
C ILE A 662 6.34 -16.07 -13.14
N ALA A 663 6.65 -15.66 -14.37
CA ALA A 663 5.81 -14.71 -15.11
C ALA A 663 5.41 -15.27 -16.47
N ARG A 664 4.17 -14.97 -16.88
CA ARG A 664 3.60 -15.37 -18.18
C ARG A 664 3.70 -14.22 -19.16
N PHE A 665 4.09 -14.53 -20.39
CA PHE A 665 4.11 -13.57 -21.50
C PHE A 665 2.71 -13.36 -22.08
N ASP A 666 2.30 -12.12 -22.22
CA ASP A 666 1.12 -11.70 -22.98
C ASP A 666 1.36 -10.33 -23.63
N LYS A 667 1.09 -10.23 -24.93
CA LYS A 667 1.10 -8.98 -25.71
C LYS A 667 2.34 -8.10 -25.52
N GLY A 668 3.54 -8.70 -25.48
CA GLY A 668 4.80 -7.97 -25.34
C GLY A 668 5.24 -7.72 -23.90
N GLN A 669 4.56 -8.28 -22.90
CA GLN A 669 4.88 -8.11 -21.49
C GLN A 669 4.86 -9.45 -20.74
N PHE A 670 5.62 -9.52 -19.65
CA PHE A 670 5.53 -10.62 -18.69
C PHE A 670 4.78 -10.14 -17.44
N THR A 671 3.71 -10.88 -17.08
CA THR A 671 2.95 -10.67 -15.85
C THR A 671 3.31 -11.77 -14.86
N THR A 672 3.79 -11.40 -13.69
CA THR A 672 4.10 -12.34 -12.60
C THR A 672 2.81 -13.02 -12.13
N LEU A 673 2.86 -14.34 -11.95
CA LEU A 673 1.79 -15.13 -11.35
C LEU A 673 1.90 -15.07 -9.84
N ASP A 674 0.79 -15.03 -9.14
CA ASP A 674 0.79 -14.95 -7.68
C ASP A 674 0.73 -16.36 -7.06
N PHE A 675 1.89 -16.85 -6.66
CA PHE A 675 2.03 -18.12 -5.94
C PHE A 675 2.51 -17.96 -4.49
N GLU A 676 2.41 -16.77 -3.91
CA GLU A 676 2.94 -16.47 -2.57
C GLU A 676 2.44 -17.45 -1.51
N PHE A 677 1.15 -17.76 -1.55
CA PHE A 677 0.50 -18.63 -0.56
C PHE A 677 0.29 -20.06 -1.01
N ASP A 678 0.83 -20.46 -2.18
CA ASP A 678 0.71 -21.84 -2.66
C ASP A 678 1.63 -22.77 -1.86
N GLN A 679 1.02 -23.68 -1.09
CA GLN A 679 1.75 -24.64 -0.25
C GLN A 679 2.56 -25.64 -1.07
N ASN A 680 2.20 -25.86 -2.34
CA ASN A 680 2.94 -26.80 -3.20
C ASN A 680 4.33 -26.24 -3.59
N LEU A 681 4.49 -24.91 -3.63
CA LEU A 681 5.78 -24.28 -3.96
C LEU A 681 6.73 -24.10 -2.75
N LYS A 682 6.45 -24.75 -1.62
CA LYS A 682 7.30 -24.74 -0.42
C LYS A 682 8.26 -25.92 -0.34
N THR A 683 8.12 -26.91 -1.22
CA THR A 683 8.98 -28.10 -1.26
C THR A 683 9.33 -28.46 -2.69
N PHE A 684 10.56 -28.91 -2.94
CA PHE A 684 11.04 -29.25 -4.27
C PHE A 684 11.53 -30.70 -4.33
N PRO A 685 11.34 -31.44 -5.46
CA PRO A 685 10.68 -31.00 -6.70
C PRO A 685 9.17 -30.75 -6.51
N CYS A 686 8.67 -29.72 -7.16
CA CYS A 686 7.25 -29.34 -7.13
C CYS A 686 6.63 -29.49 -8.52
N LYS A 687 5.46 -30.14 -8.59
CA LYS A 687 4.70 -30.34 -9.85
C LYS A 687 3.37 -29.60 -9.82
N PHE A 688 3.08 -28.92 -10.90
CA PHE A 688 1.80 -28.23 -11.09
C PHE A 688 1.51 -27.98 -12.58
N ASN A 689 0.28 -27.56 -12.90
CA ASN A 689 -0.12 -27.28 -14.27
C ASN A 689 -0.17 -25.79 -14.55
N LEU A 690 0.44 -25.35 -15.65
CA LEU A 690 0.31 -24.01 -16.20
C LEU A 690 -0.46 -24.04 -17.52
N GLU A 691 -1.13 -22.95 -17.86
CA GLU A 691 -1.71 -22.75 -19.19
C GLU A 691 -0.62 -22.76 -20.25
N THR A 692 -0.97 -23.21 -21.47
CA THR A 692 -0.02 -23.13 -22.59
C THR A 692 0.41 -21.69 -22.86
N GLY A 693 1.70 -21.50 -23.10
CA GLY A 693 2.24 -20.15 -23.34
C GLY A 693 3.76 -20.05 -23.14
N TYR A 694 4.26 -18.85 -23.25
CA TYR A 694 5.65 -18.52 -23.04
C TYR A 694 5.84 -17.90 -21.65
N TYR A 695 6.86 -18.34 -20.94
CA TYR A 695 7.09 -18.01 -19.54
C TYR A 695 8.54 -17.64 -19.28
N ARG A 696 8.77 -16.92 -18.18
CA ARG A 696 10.08 -16.78 -17.58
C ARG A 696 10.03 -17.16 -16.10
N LEU A 697 11.06 -17.83 -15.62
CA LEU A 697 11.38 -18.00 -14.22
C LEU A 697 12.54 -17.06 -13.92
N MET A 698 12.36 -16.15 -12.98
CA MET A 698 13.40 -15.25 -12.51
C MET A 698 13.86 -15.71 -11.13
N THR A 699 15.19 -15.79 -10.93
CA THR A 699 15.80 -15.95 -9.61
C THR A 699 16.71 -14.78 -9.32
N GLY A 700 16.82 -14.42 -8.06
CA GLY A 700 17.73 -13.38 -7.64
C GLY A 700 18.25 -13.59 -6.23
N ASN A 701 19.44 -13.09 -5.99
CA ASN A 701 20.08 -13.07 -4.69
C ASN A 701 20.66 -11.68 -4.44
N ARG A 702 20.15 -11.01 -3.40
CA ARG A 702 20.61 -9.67 -3.02
C ARG A 702 21.79 -9.76 -2.07
N LEU A 703 22.83 -8.96 -2.35
CA LEU A 703 24.03 -8.84 -1.55
C LEU A 703 23.87 -7.78 -0.46
N ASN A 704 24.78 -7.73 0.51
CA ASN A 704 24.74 -6.79 1.65
C ASN A 704 24.83 -5.30 1.23
N ASP A 705 25.52 -5.01 0.11
CA ASP A 705 25.56 -3.64 -0.45
C ASP A 705 24.27 -3.24 -1.21
N GLY A 706 23.32 -4.17 -1.32
CA GLY A 706 22.07 -4.03 -2.03
C GLY A 706 22.12 -4.39 -3.51
N SER A 707 23.31 -4.75 -4.06
CA SER A 707 23.40 -5.27 -5.42
C SER A 707 22.73 -6.64 -5.56
N VAL A 708 22.36 -7.03 -6.79
CA VAL A 708 21.63 -8.27 -7.04
C VAL A 708 22.29 -9.08 -8.14
N LYS A 709 22.51 -10.36 -7.88
CA LYS A 709 22.80 -11.35 -8.93
C LYS A 709 21.51 -12.01 -9.38
N CYS A 710 21.07 -11.71 -10.60
CA CYS A 710 19.80 -12.15 -11.18
C CYS A 710 20.03 -13.15 -12.31
N ARG A 711 19.20 -14.21 -12.38
CA ARG A 711 19.16 -15.18 -13.47
C ARG A 711 17.73 -15.35 -13.95
N ILE A 712 17.53 -15.31 -15.27
CA ILE A 712 16.23 -15.51 -15.91
C ILE A 712 16.30 -16.74 -16.82
N GLU A 713 15.36 -17.65 -16.68
CA GLU A 713 15.16 -18.78 -17.57
C GLU A 713 13.84 -18.62 -18.31
N TYR A 714 13.91 -18.61 -19.63
CA TYR A 714 12.75 -18.55 -20.50
C TYR A 714 12.37 -19.94 -20.97
N PHE A 715 11.08 -20.30 -20.92
CA PHE A 715 10.58 -21.62 -21.30
C PHE A 715 9.16 -21.54 -21.87
N THR A 716 8.77 -22.60 -22.60
CA THR A 716 7.44 -22.72 -23.19
C THR A 716 6.68 -23.90 -22.57
N VAL A 717 5.42 -23.65 -22.20
CA VAL A 717 4.50 -24.70 -21.76
C VAL A 717 3.59 -25.07 -22.93
N GLU A 718 3.62 -26.34 -23.36
CA GLU A 718 2.81 -26.89 -24.46
C GLU A 718 1.71 -27.79 -23.90
N LYS A 719 0.60 -27.89 -24.65
CA LYS A 719 -0.56 -28.71 -24.27
C LYS A 719 -0.16 -30.18 -24.04
N ASP A 720 -0.56 -30.72 -22.87
CA ASP A 720 -0.36 -32.10 -22.45
C ASP A 720 1.12 -32.57 -22.48
N LYS A 721 2.08 -31.59 -22.51
CA LYS A 721 3.52 -31.89 -22.38
C LYS A 721 4.03 -31.53 -21.00
N HIS A 722 5.15 -32.16 -20.65
CA HIS A 722 5.89 -31.90 -19.41
C HIS A 722 7.14 -31.06 -19.70
N VAL A 723 7.45 -30.11 -18.85
CA VAL A 723 8.69 -29.31 -18.86
C VAL A 723 9.31 -29.25 -17.47
N GLU A 724 10.60 -29.49 -17.39
CA GLU A 724 11.38 -29.31 -16.17
C GLU A 724 12.07 -27.94 -16.19
N VAL A 725 11.96 -27.17 -15.11
CA VAL A 725 12.53 -25.85 -14.98
C VAL A 725 13.36 -25.78 -13.70
N PRO A 726 14.69 -25.55 -13.81
CA PRO A 726 15.56 -25.46 -12.64
C PRO A 726 15.43 -24.12 -11.94
N ILE A 727 15.26 -24.13 -10.63
CA ILE A 727 15.46 -22.96 -9.78
C ILE A 727 16.94 -22.95 -9.39
N ILE A 728 17.68 -21.97 -9.90
CA ILE A 728 19.10 -21.78 -9.60
C ILE A 728 19.29 -20.38 -9.02
N VAL A 729 19.39 -20.28 -7.72
CA VAL A 729 19.75 -19.03 -7.04
C VAL A 729 21.26 -18.93 -7.05
N LEU A 730 21.79 -17.87 -7.67
CA LEU A 730 23.24 -17.68 -7.80
C LEU A 730 23.84 -17.46 -6.40
N PRO A 731 24.97 -18.13 -6.08
CA PRO A 731 25.57 -17.97 -4.76
C PRO A 731 26.06 -16.54 -4.53
N ILE A 732 25.96 -16.09 -3.29
CA ILE A 732 26.74 -14.95 -2.79
C ILE A 732 28.09 -15.55 -2.41
N GLU A 733 29.18 -15.04 -2.97
CA GLU A 733 30.48 -15.28 -2.37
C GLU A 733 30.40 -14.68 -0.97
N ALA A 734 30.46 -15.54 0.06
CA ALA A 734 30.53 -15.07 1.43
C ALA A 734 31.67 -14.05 1.49
N GLN A 735 31.39 -12.82 1.84
CA GLN A 735 32.43 -11.92 2.32
C GLN A 735 32.88 -12.52 3.67
N ALA A 736 33.63 -13.59 3.60
CA ALA A 736 34.29 -14.23 4.74
C ALA A 736 35.50 -13.36 5.14
N GLY A 737 35.18 -12.20 5.68
CA GLY A 737 36.15 -11.32 6.33
C GLY A 737 35.74 -11.19 7.80
N VAL A 738 36.64 -11.53 8.70
CA VAL A 738 36.54 -11.14 10.11
C VAL A 738 36.56 -9.60 10.14
N LEU A 739 35.43 -9.01 10.53
CA LEU A 739 35.30 -7.55 10.64
C LEU A 739 36.06 -7.04 11.88
N GLY A 740 36.15 -7.87 12.91
CA GLY A 740 36.84 -7.57 14.15
C GLY A 740 36.61 -8.65 15.21
N ARG A 741 37.03 -8.41 16.41
CA ARG A 741 36.81 -9.32 17.54
C ARG A 741 35.85 -8.69 18.52
N ALA A 742 34.78 -9.42 18.92
CA ALA A 742 33.80 -8.95 19.85
C ALA A 742 34.36 -8.83 21.26
N ASP A 743 34.04 -7.75 21.98
CA ASP A 743 34.29 -7.68 23.42
C ASP A 743 33.20 -8.49 24.15
N LEU A 744 33.51 -9.74 24.44
CA LEU A 744 32.61 -10.66 25.13
C LEU A 744 32.42 -10.32 26.63
N GLU A 745 33.17 -9.37 27.18
CA GLU A 745 32.98 -8.83 28.53
C GLU A 745 31.98 -7.61 28.57
N ALA A 746 31.48 -7.18 27.42
CA ALA A 746 30.44 -6.13 27.37
C ALA A 746 29.20 -6.57 28.15
N GLY A 747 28.72 -5.69 29.06
CA GLY A 747 27.65 -5.97 29.99
C GLY A 747 26.30 -5.46 29.54
N PHE A 748 25.23 -6.14 29.93
CA PHE A 748 23.85 -5.73 29.74
C PHE A 748 22.97 -6.30 30.86
N ASN A 749 21.74 -5.77 31.01
CA ASN A 749 20.79 -6.27 31.99
C ASN A 749 19.66 -7.03 31.27
N LEU A 750 19.26 -8.21 31.80
CA LEU A 750 18.03 -8.88 31.37
C LEU A 750 16.77 -8.17 31.92
N LEU A 751 15.60 -8.63 31.51
CA LEU A 751 14.30 -8.07 31.91
C LEU A 751 14.07 -8.08 33.42
N ASP A 752 14.68 -9.01 34.16
CA ASP A 752 14.61 -9.12 35.61
C ASP A 752 15.65 -8.24 36.33
N GLN A 753 16.31 -7.36 35.57
CA GLN A 753 17.36 -6.45 36.00
C GLN A 753 18.69 -7.12 36.44
N SER A 754 18.80 -8.44 36.26
CA SER A 754 20.05 -9.13 36.52
C SER A 754 21.11 -8.79 35.44
N GLN A 755 22.34 -8.49 35.89
CA GLN A 755 23.46 -8.15 34.99
C GLN A 755 24.10 -9.39 34.39
N TYR A 756 24.32 -9.38 33.09
CA TYR A 756 25.03 -10.43 32.34
C TYR A 756 26.06 -9.81 31.38
N PHE A 757 26.89 -10.70 30.82
CA PHE A 757 27.91 -10.37 29.81
C PHE A 757 27.67 -11.19 28.55
N LEU A 758 28.09 -10.70 27.38
CA LEU A 758 27.92 -11.39 26.09
C LEU A 758 28.47 -12.82 26.15
N LYS A 759 29.61 -13.07 26.89
CA LYS A 759 30.18 -14.40 27.06
C LYS A 759 29.22 -15.43 27.65
N CYS A 760 28.23 -15.01 28.44
CA CYS A 760 27.25 -15.91 29.05
C CYS A 760 26.29 -16.53 28.02
N PHE A 761 26.12 -15.88 26.87
CA PHE A 761 25.24 -16.31 25.78
C PHE A 761 26.01 -16.79 24.54
N HIS A 762 27.32 -16.49 24.47
CA HIS A 762 28.19 -16.96 23.40
C HIS A 762 28.42 -18.48 23.49
N SER A 763 28.45 -19.17 22.37
CA SER A 763 28.67 -20.62 22.30
C SER A 763 29.51 -20.97 21.06
N LYS A 764 29.87 -22.25 20.91
CA LYS A 764 30.52 -22.76 19.67
C LYS A 764 29.68 -22.56 18.42
N LYS A 765 28.35 -22.34 18.54
CA LYS A 765 27.45 -22.00 17.44
C LYS A 765 27.47 -20.52 17.08
N GLY A 766 28.18 -19.70 17.87
CA GLY A 766 28.17 -18.27 17.77
C GLY A 766 27.06 -17.60 18.59
N LEU A 767 26.85 -16.32 18.33
CA LEU A 767 25.86 -15.45 18.99
C LEU A 767 25.38 -14.42 17.98
N VAL A 768 24.07 -14.21 17.92
CA VAL A 768 23.46 -13.06 17.22
C VAL A 768 23.13 -11.99 18.26
N VAL A 769 23.63 -10.77 18.06
CA VAL A 769 23.32 -9.61 18.89
C VAL A 769 22.56 -8.59 18.03
N VAL A 770 21.39 -8.21 18.48
CA VAL A 770 20.52 -7.23 17.82
C VAL A 770 20.26 -6.11 18.81
N VAL A 771 20.72 -4.90 18.50
CA VAL A 771 20.43 -3.71 19.30
C VAL A 771 19.29 -2.95 18.64
N ILE A 772 18.21 -2.68 19.38
CA ILE A 772 16.96 -2.11 18.85
C ILE A 772 16.56 -0.82 19.55
N ASP A 773 15.87 0.05 18.80
CA ASP A 773 14.98 1.10 19.30
C ASP A 773 13.53 0.63 19.09
N PRO A 774 12.86 0.07 20.12
CA PRO A 774 11.57 -0.64 19.94
C PRO A 774 10.42 0.26 19.49
N ASP A 775 10.55 1.58 19.64
CA ASP A 775 9.52 2.53 19.23
C ASP A 775 9.65 2.92 17.75
N LYS A 776 10.80 2.66 17.13
CA LYS A 776 11.05 3.00 15.73
C LYS A 776 10.65 1.88 14.76
N GLU A 777 10.04 2.27 13.64
CA GLU A 777 9.62 1.39 12.56
C GLU A 777 10.71 0.41 12.08
N PRO A 778 11.96 0.84 11.85
CA PRO A 778 13.03 -0.06 11.43
C PRO A 778 13.25 -1.26 12.36
N SER A 779 13.20 -1.06 13.68
CA SER A 779 13.35 -2.14 14.66
C SER A 779 12.13 -3.07 14.68
N LYS A 780 10.91 -2.54 14.49
CA LYS A 780 9.69 -3.34 14.41
C LYS A 780 9.71 -4.26 13.17
N HIS A 781 10.15 -3.74 12.03
CA HIS A 781 10.35 -4.55 10.81
C HIS A 781 11.36 -5.69 11.02
N LEU A 782 12.51 -5.40 11.62
CA LEU A 782 13.49 -6.45 11.91
C LEU A 782 12.93 -7.53 12.82
N MET A 783 12.13 -7.15 13.83
CA MET A 783 11.50 -8.13 14.73
C MET A 783 10.51 -9.04 13.98
N GLU A 784 9.79 -8.53 12.98
CA GLU A 784 8.92 -9.32 12.10
C GLU A 784 9.73 -10.24 11.19
N ASP A 785 10.84 -9.75 10.61
CA ASP A 785 11.77 -10.56 9.80
C ASP A 785 12.31 -11.75 10.59
N ILE A 786 12.75 -11.56 11.84
CA ILE A 786 13.23 -12.63 12.72
C ILE A 786 12.15 -13.68 12.97
N GLN A 787 10.90 -13.26 13.14
CA GLN A 787 9.75 -14.18 13.31
C GLN A 787 9.50 -15.02 12.05
N LEU A 788 9.62 -14.44 10.86
CA LEU A 788 9.43 -15.15 9.58
C LEU A 788 10.44 -16.27 9.39
N VAL A 789 11.67 -16.10 9.83
CA VAL A 789 12.77 -17.09 9.71
C VAL A 789 12.96 -17.94 10.96
N GLN A 790 12.03 -17.92 11.91
CA GLN A 790 12.08 -18.65 13.19
C GLN A 790 12.51 -20.12 13.04
N THR A 791 11.99 -20.83 12.06
CA THR A 791 12.29 -22.25 11.84
C THR A 791 13.78 -22.48 11.57
N GLY A 792 14.37 -21.67 10.70
CA GLY A 792 15.81 -21.77 10.37
C GLY A 792 16.69 -21.38 11.54
N LEU A 793 16.34 -20.34 12.31
CA LEU A 793 17.07 -19.93 13.51
C LEU A 793 16.96 -20.97 14.63
N ASN A 794 15.82 -21.63 14.79
CA ASN A 794 15.68 -22.76 15.71
C ASN A 794 16.53 -23.97 15.31
N GLN A 795 16.72 -24.22 14.01
CA GLN A 795 17.61 -25.30 13.53
C GLN A 795 19.10 -24.98 13.77
N TRP A 796 19.51 -23.72 13.56
CA TRP A 796 20.84 -23.25 13.95
C TRP A 796 21.09 -23.46 15.47
N GLY A 797 20.12 -23.08 16.30
CA GLY A 797 20.07 -23.39 17.73
C GLY A 797 21.13 -22.69 18.59
N GLY A 798 21.74 -21.61 18.11
CA GLY A 798 22.51 -20.65 18.93
C GLY A 798 21.60 -19.62 19.60
N ASN A 799 22.17 -18.72 20.38
CA ASN A 799 21.44 -17.70 21.12
C ASN A 799 21.28 -16.42 20.30
N ILE A 800 20.17 -15.72 20.49
CA ILE A 800 19.85 -14.43 19.91
C ILE A 800 19.58 -13.46 21.06
N LEU A 801 20.38 -12.42 21.19
CA LEU A 801 20.17 -11.33 22.14
C LEU A 801 19.46 -10.16 21.44
N LEU A 802 18.32 -9.77 21.98
CA LEU A 802 17.51 -8.64 21.54
C LEU A 802 17.65 -7.54 22.59
N ILE A 803 18.57 -6.62 22.36
CA ILE A 803 19.00 -5.62 23.34
C ILE A 803 18.35 -4.28 23.02
N VAL A 804 17.58 -3.73 23.95
CA VAL A 804 17.09 -2.36 23.84
C VAL A 804 18.26 -1.41 24.08
N ALA A 805 18.46 -0.50 23.14
CA ALA A 805 19.58 0.45 23.18
C ALA A 805 19.48 1.40 24.39
N LYS A 806 20.61 1.96 24.81
CA LYS A 806 20.66 2.99 25.86
C LYS A 806 19.70 4.13 25.53
N ASP A 807 18.97 4.61 26.57
CA ASP A 807 18.01 5.71 26.48
C ASP A 807 16.83 5.48 25.52
N LYS A 808 16.62 4.21 25.05
CA LYS A 808 15.54 3.81 24.15
C LYS A 808 14.54 2.86 24.80
N LEU A 809 14.64 2.68 26.12
CA LEU A 809 13.71 1.80 26.84
C LEU A 809 12.35 2.51 27.00
N PRO A 810 11.25 1.99 26.40
CA PRO A 810 9.93 2.54 26.62
C PRO A 810 9.51 2.42 28.07
N ALA A 811 8.66 3.33 28.56
CA ALA A 811 8.13 3.31 29.94
C ALA A 811 7.42 1.97 30.28
N LYS A 812 6.92 1.28 29.27
CA LYS A 812 6.34 -0.07 29.37
C LYS A 812 6.78 -0.92 28.16
N PHE A 813 7.88 -1.63 28.34
CA PHE A 813 8.34 -2.59 27.32
C PHE A 813 7.75 -3.99 27.63
N GLU A 814 6.96 -4.53 26.71
CA GLU A 814 6.34 -5.84 26.80
C GLU A 814 6.83 -6.76 25.66
N PRO A 815 7.88 -7.55 25.88
CA PRO A 815 8.38 -8.50 24.88
C PRO A 815 7.33 -9.51 24.38
N SER A 816 6.28 -9.74 25.15
CA SER A 816 5.17 -10.64 24.80
C SER A 816 4.36 -10.23 23.56
N ILE A 817 4.54 -8.99 23.07
CA ILE A 817 3.95 -8.54 21.80
C ILE A 817 4.60 -9.25 20.61
N TYR A 818 5.87 -9.62 20.73
CA TYR A 818 6.61 -10.34 19.69
C TYR A 818 6.35 -11.85 19.85
N ARG A 819 5.33 -12.32 19.15
CA ARG A 819 4.97 -13.76 19.13
C ARG A 819 5.85 -14.48 18.10
N ASN A 820 6.05 -15.76 18.29
CA ASN A 820 6.79 -16.61 17.35
C ASN A 820 8.28 -16.26 17.14
N LEU A 821 8.96 -15.73 18.14
CA LEU A 821 10.42 -15.60 18.11
C LEU A 821 11.10 -16.97 18.20
N PRO A 822 12.38 -17.10 17.73
CA PRO A 822 13.18 -18.29 17.97
C PRO A 822 13.26 -18.65 19.47
N LYS A 823 13.32 -19.95 19.79
CA LYS A 823 13.28 -20.44 21.18
C LYS A 823 14.39 -19.90 22.09
N ASN A 824 15.57 -19.65 21.52
CA ASN A 824 16.74 -19.13 22.22
C ASN A 824 16.89 -17.61 22.06
N SER A 825 15.79 -16.88 22.02
CA SER A 825 15.78 -15.40 22.00
C SER A 825 15.67 -14.87 23.42
N PHE A 826 16.51 -13.91 23.77
CA PHE A 826 16.58 -13.28 25.10
C PHE A 826 16.52 -11.77 24.96
N PHE A 827 15.67 -11.12 25.75
CA PHE A 827 15.59 -9.67 25.79
C PHE A 827 16.42 -9.08 26.93
N GLY A 828 17.10 -7.97 26.65
CA GLY A 828 17.88 -7.21 27.62
C GLY A 828 17.92 -5.72 27.32
N TYR A 829 18.67 -5.01 28.17
CA TYR A 829 18.83 -3.55 28.12
C TYR A 829 20.30 -3.17 28.15
N ASP A 830 20.73 -2.31 27.24
CA ASP A 830 22.05 -1.71 27.20
C ASP A 830 22.07 -0.39 27.99
N LEU A 831 21.86 -0.47 29.33
CA LEU A 831 21.68 0.72 30.17
C LEU A 831 22.89 1.68 30.14
N ASN A 832 24.10 1.13 30.03
CA ASN A 832 25.34 1.91 30.03
C ASN A 832 25.83 2.27 28.63
N GLY A 833 25.30 1.61 27.59
CA GLY A 833 25.79 1.69 26.23
C GLY A 833 27.00 0.77 25.96
N ASP A 834 27.28 -0.20 26.85
CA ASP A 834 28.46 -1.07 26.75
C ASP A 834 28.41 -1.95 25.50
N ILE A 835 27.22 -2.51 25.16
CA ILE A 835 26.99 -3.34 23.97
C ILE A 835 27.13 -2.53 22.69
N THR A 836 26.42 -1.41 22.62
CA THR A 836 26.46 -0.49 21.47
C THR A 836 27.88 -0.01 21.21
N ASN A 837 28.59 0.44 22.25
CA ASN A 837 29.97 0.92 22.13
C ASN A 837 30.94 -0.19 21.72
N ALA A 838 30.83 -1.41 22.26
CA ALA A 838 31.68 -2.54 21.90
C ALA A 838 31.57 -2.91 20.41
N ILE A 839 30.34 -2.82 19.86
CA ILE A 839 30.06 -3.10 18.43
C ILE A 839 30.53 -1.93 17.56
N ASP A 840 30.18 -0.69 17.90
CA ASP A 840 30.51 0.52 17.12
C ASP A 840 32.03 0.75 17.04
N LEU A 841 32.76 0.57 18.10
CA LEU A 841 34.21 0.69 18.11
C LEU A 841 34.92 -0.34 17.19
N THR A 842 34.29 -1.48 16.95
CA THR A 842 34.85 -2.57 16.14
C THR A 842 34.44 -2.47 14.68
N CYS A 843 33.18 -2.12 14.38
CA CYS A 843 32.59 -2.22 13.06
C CYS A 843 31.95 -0.93 12.56
N GLY A 844 31.57 -0.01 13.44
CA GLY A 844 30.82 1.19 13.13
C GLY A 844 31.62 2.30 12.43
N GLN A 845 30.93 3.17 11.71
CA GLN A 845 31.50 4.35 11.05
C GLN A 845 31.19 5.59 11.88
N ASN A 846 31.77 5.85 13.01
CA ASN A 846 31.86 7.11 13.81
C ASN A 846 30.75 8.20 13.67
N LEU A 847 29.52 7.86 13.27
CA LEU A 847 28.45 8.81 12.93
C LEU A 847 27.25 8.76 13.90
N GLY A 848 27.38 8.00 14.98
CA GLY A 848 26.30 7.71 15.93
C GLY A 848 25.44 6.51 15.47
N PRO A 849 24.95 5.70 16.43
CA PRO A 849 24.30 4.42 16.12
C PRO A 849 22.97 4.61 15.39
N GLN A 850 22.80 3.93 14.26
CA GLN A 850 21.50 3.77 13.59
C GLN A 850 20.91 2.41 13.97
N TYR A 851 19.74 2.43 14.59
CA TYR A 851 19.04 1.19 14.98
C TYR A 851 18.07 0.72 13.90
N PRO A 852 17.87 -0.64 13.74
CA PRO A 852 18.53 -1.70 14.50
C PRO A 852 20.00 -1.89 14.09
N GLN A 853 20.84 -2.32 15.02
CA GLN A 853 22.19 -2.84 14.72
C GLN A 853 22.15 -4.35 14.86
N VAL A 854 22.71 -5.06 13.87
CA VAL A 854 22.79 -6.53 13.87
C VAL A 854 24.23 -6.95 13.76
N SER A 855 24.69 -7.75 14.71
CA SER A 855 26.03 -8.35 14.71
C SER A 855 25.95 -9.86 14.83
N ILE A 856 26.75 -10.58 14.04
CA ILE A 856 26.91 -12.02 14.16
C ILE A 856 28.34 -12.28 14.64
N ILE A 857 28.45 -12.91 15.79
CA ILE A 857 29.71 -13.32 16.41
C ILE A 857 29.83 -14.85 16.20
N ASN A 858 30.90 -15.31 15.55
CA ASN A 858 31.16 -16.74 15.32
C ASN A 858 31.59 -17.45 16.60
N GLY A 859 31.79 -18.79 16.53
CA GLY A 859 32.18 -19.59 17.69
C GLY A 859 33.55 -19.25 18.28
N ASP A 860 34.41 -18.52 17.57
CA ASP A 860 35.73 -18.07 17.99
C ASP A 860 35.72 -16.63 18.57
N GLY A 861 34.56 -16.00 18.68
CA GLY A 861 34.38 -14.65 19.20
C GLY A 861 34.71 -13.55 18.21
N GLU A 862 34.71 -13.85 16.91
CA GLU A 862 34.95 -12.89 15.84
C GLU A 862 33.64 -12.41 15.25
N ILE A 863 33.55 -11.11 14.95
CA ILE A 863 32.39 -10.51 14.25
C ILE A 863 32.56 -10.81 12.77
N VAL A 864 31.63 -11.60 12.22
CA VAL A 864 31.63 -12.05 10.81
C VAL A 864 30.56 -11.33 9.98
N PHE A 865 29.63 -10.66 10.64
CA PHE A 865 28.61 -9.83 10.00
C PHE A 865 28.25 -8.64 10.89
N TYR A 866 28.04 -7.49 10.28
CA TYR A 866 27.54 -6.27 10.93
C TYR A 866 26.65 -5.48 9.97
N SER A 867 25.56 -4.94 10.47
CA SER A 867 24.67 -4.05 9.72
C SER A 867 24.09 -3.01 10.66
N GLU A 868 23.98 -1.77 10.17
CA GLU A 868 23.31 -0.66 10.82
C GLU A 868 22.08 -0.21 10.02
N GLY A 869 21.03 0.19 10.72
CA GLY A 869 19.76 0.54 10.12
C GLY A 869 19.01 -0.68 9.60
N TYR A 870 17.80 -0.42 9.13
CA TYR A 870 16.94 -1.49 8.63
C TYR A 870 17.21 -1.78 7.14
N SER A 871 17.38 -3.05 6.82
CA SER A 871 17.25 -3.58 5.48
C SER A 871 16.27 -4.75 5.50
N ILE A 872 15.33 -4.76 4.56
CA ILE A 872 14.32 -5.83 4.45
C ILE A 872 14.97 -7.16 4.13
N GLY A 873 14.38 -8.25 4.69
CA GLY A 873 14.95 -9.57 4.60
C GLY A 873 16.18 -9.75 5.50
N MET A 874 16.34 -8.91 6.51
CA MET A 874 17.46 -9.02 7.46
C MET A 874 17.42 -10.36 8.18
N GLY A 875 16.26 -10.94 8.48
CA GLY A 875 16.13 -12.29 9.03
C GLY A 875 16.79 -13.35 8.14
N GLU A 876 16.56 -13.31 6.85
CA GLU A 876 17.21 -14.18 5.85
C GLU A 876 18.72 -13.91 5.79
N THR A 877 19.13 -12.65 5.85
CA THR A 877 20.54 -12.25 5.85
C THR A 877 21.27 -12.80 7.08
N ILE A 878 20.64 -12.73 8.26
CA ILE A 878 21.15 -13.35 9.49
C ILE A 878 21.37 -14.85 9.27
N LEU A 879 20.36 -15.58 8.79
CA LEU A 879 20.44 -17.03 8.53
C LEU A 879 21.57 -17.41 7.56
N LYS A 880 21.79 -16.61 6.52
CA LYS A 880 22.87 -16.83 5.55
C LYS A 880 24.26 -16.72 6.18
N ASN A 881 24.46 -15.77 7.08
CA ASN A 881 25.74 -15.51 7.73
C ASN A 881 25.98 -16.40 8.96
N LEU A 882 25.02 -17.22 9.38
CA LEU A 882 25.15 -18.22 10.45
C LEU A 882 25.56 -19.62 9.94
N LYS A 883 25.72 -19.82 8.64
CA LYS A 883 26.09 -21.08 7.99
C LYS A 883 27.63 -21.15 7.72
#